data_44e8a78d4065bdada61654b1b22e7a95
#
_entry.id   44e8a78d4065bdada61654b1b22e7a95
#
_cell.length_a   1.000
_cell.length_b   1.000
_cell.length_c   1.000
_cell.angle_alpha   90.00
_cell.angle_beta   90.00
_cell.angle_gamma   90.00
#
_symmetry.space_group_name_H-M   'P 1'
#
loop_
_entity.id
_entity.type
_entity.pdbx_description
1 polymer ?
#
loop_
_entity_poly.entity_id
_entity_poly.type
_entity_poly.pdbx_seq_one_letter_code
_entity_poly.pdbx_strand_id
1 'polypeptide(L)'
;MKQPISILPAIALRGTTILPDMIVHFDVSRERSMKAIEAAMLQDEKIFLVTQKDPEMETPGITDLYKVGTVAYIKQVVKLPHDLLRVLVEGVERAELIGLEQEEPFLMAETAGFEADGAHYAKSLREAMYRSIRELFQRYCIESGRISKDLAAKIMNIQNLEELISQVSVNIQITYQNQQKILEAVTLEEQYEVLAAILNNEIEVLQIGHDLQHKLKARVDKNQREYILREQLKLIREELGEDNTADTAQEYREKLEKLQASKEVKDKISKEIDRFKSMNSSAAESSVLSTYIETLLDLPWDKKSEDSMDLAEAWKILEEGHYGLKEVKERIMEFLSVRKLTSGGKSPILCLVGPPGTGKTSIAHSVAEALHKKYVRICLGGVRDEAEIRGHRKTYVGAMPGRITVALQQAGVSNPLMLLDEIDKTSSDYKGDTSSALLEVLDPEQNSHFNDHYVEVPQDLSEVLFIATANDIQGIPRPLLDRMEVIEISGYTENEKEHIAKEHLIPKQLEVNGIPKGKLTIQPAALRKMITLYTREAGVRGLERKIGQICRKAARELMENGADKGVVNTKNLDKFLGKSTYSYLMANKKDEVGIARGLAWTQVGGDTLQIEVNVMPGKGELVLTGQLGDVMKESAMAGISYIRSVADQYDIKPEFFQENDIHVHIPEGAVPKDGPSAGITMATAMLSAIIGKEVRADVAMTGEITLRGRVLPIGGLKEKLLAAKYARIKQVLVPRENKQDIQEIDAEILDGLKISYVDNMKEVLHEALVK
;
A
#
# COMPACT_ATOMS: atom_id res chain seq x y z
N MET A 1 -5.53 38.27 33.38
CA MET A 1 -5.34 39.47 32.51
C MET A 1 -4.74 38.98 31.23
N LYS A 2 -5.25 39.37 30.06
CA LYS A 2 -4.59 38.98 28.78
C LYS A 2 -3.21 39.62 28.75
N GLN A 3 -2.17 38.82 28.56
CA GLN A 3 -0.82 39.36 28.36
C GLN A 3 -0.80 40.31 27.14
N PRO A 4 0.09 41.31 27.09
CA PRO A 4 0.17 42.24 25.98
C PRO A 4 0.52 41.44 24.69
N ILE A 5 -0.24 41.71 23.65
CA ILE A 5 0.05 41.14 22.32
C ILE A 5 1.33 41.80 21.84
N SER A 6 2.31 40.98 21.42
CA SER A 6 3.55 41.42 20.82
C SER A 6 3.53 41.07 19.31
N ILE A 7 3.96 42.03 18.49
CA ILE A 7 4.10 41.82 17.06
C ILE A 7 5.59 41.61 16.78
N LEU A 8 5.95 40.42 16.27
CA LEU A 8 7.34 40.00 16.04
C LEU A 8 7.54 39.49 14.61
N PRO A 9 8.72 39.76 14.01
CA PRO A 9 9.11 39.04 12.81
C PRO A 9 9.10 37.54 13.06
N ALA A 10 8.58 36.75 12.11
CA ALA A 10 8.38 35.32 12.29
C ALA A 10 9.03 34.48 11.20
N ILE A 11 9.49 33.29 11.59
CA ILE A 11 10.01 32.27 10.67
C ILE A 11 9.23 30.98 10.83
N ALA A 12 8.75 30.44 9.68
CA ALA A 12 8.20 29.10 9.59
C ALA A 12 9.31 28.06 9.45
N LEU A 13 9.52 27.26 10.50
CA LEU A 13 10.57 26.24 10.58
C LEU A 13 10.12 24.94 9.89
N ARG A 14 11.03 24.33 9.13
CA ARG A 14 10.81 23.04 8.44
C ARG A 14 11.40 21.89 9.25
N GLY A 15 10.56 20.97 9.71
CA GLY A 15 11.02 19.73 10.35
C GLY A 15 11.84 19.93 11.63
N THR A 16 11.73 21.11 12.24
CA THR A 16 12.44 21.48 13.46
C THR A 16 11.53 22.30 14.34
N THR A 17 11.52 22.01 15.63
CA THR A 17 10.85 22.81 16.67
C THR A 17 11.89 23.28 17.67
N ILE A 18 11.84 24.52 18.05
CA ILE A 18 12.78 25.13 19.02
C ILE A 18 12.03 25.29 20.33
N LEU A 19 12.60 24.74 21.41
CA LEU A 19 12.06 24.86 22.76
C LEU A 19 12.70 26.07 23.49
N PRO A 20 12.07 26.63 24.51
CA PRO A 20 12.74 27.54 25.44
C PRO A 20 14.02 26.91 26.00
N ASP A 21 15.02 27.73 26.32
CA ASP A 21 16.36 27.34 26.80
C ASP A 21 17.22 26.55 25.75
N MET A 22 16.71 26.35 24.52
CA MET A 22 17.45 25.69 23.46
C MET A 22 18.30 26.67 22.69
N ILE A 23 19.60 26.39 22.59
CA ILE A 23 20.54 27.12 21.72
C ILE A 23 20.84 26.28 20.51
N VAL A 24 20.42 26.73 19.34
CA VAL A 24 20.56 25.96 18.11
C VAL A 24 20.87 26.87 16.92
N HIS A 25 21.62 26.32 15.97
CA HIS A 25 21.80 26.96 14.67
C HIS A 25 21.01 26.21 13.60
N PHE A 26 20.43 26.96 12.67
CA PHE A 26 19.78 26.43 11.48
C PHE A 26 20.05 27.29 10.26
N ASP A 27 19.92 26.66 9.10
CA ASP A 27 20.20 27.32 7.84
C ASP A 27 18.90 27.84 7.21
N VAL A 28 18.92 29.06 6.72
CA VAL A 28 17.79 29.77 6.12
C VAL A 28 18.09 30.06 4.67
N SER A 29 17.22 29.58 3.77
CA SER A 29 17.35 29.76 2.31
C SER A 29 16.17 30.54 1.69
N ARG A 30 15.03 30.63 2.41
CA ARG A 30 13.85 31.33 1.90
C ARG A 30 14.04 32.84 2.01
N GLU A 31 13.77 33.57 0.93
CA GLU A 31 13.87 35.03 0.87
C GLU A 31 13.01 35.73 1.97
N ARG A 32 11.76 35.26 2.18
CA ARG A 32 10.88 35.75 3.24
C ARG A 32 11.50 35.59 4.64
N SER A 33 12.11 34.46 4.93
CA SER A 33 12.74 34.18 6.21
C SER A 33 14.03 35.00 6.41
N MET A 34 14.79 35.24 5.34
CA MET A 34 15.97 36.12 5.40
C MET A 34 15.58 37.57 5.71
N LYS A 35 14.52 38.08 5.07
CA LYS A 35 13.99 39.42 5.37
C LYS A 35 13.45 39.53 6.80
N ALA A 36 12.84 38.46 7.35
CA ALA A 36 12.39 38.44 8.74
C ALA A 36 13.58 38.53 9.71
N ILE A 37 14.69 37.86 9.43
CA ILE A 37 15.94 37.97 10.22
C ILE A 37 16.51 39.38 10.16
N GLU A 38 16.61 39.96 8.97
CA GLU A 38 17.08 41.33 8.78
C GLU A 38 16.23 42.33 9.56
N ALA A 39 14.90 42.18 9.50
CA ALA A 39 13.97 43.02 10.27
C ALA A 39 14.15 42.85 11.78
N ALA A 40 14.32 41.62 12.28
CA ALA A 40 14.55 41.35 13.70
C ALA A 40 15.88 41.94 14.17
N MET A 41 16.95 41.85 13.39
CA MET A 41 18.27 42.42 13.70
C MET A 41 18.28 43.97 13.75
N LEU A 42 17.34 44.61 13.06
CA LEU A 42 17.18 46.09 13.11
C LEU A 42 16.36 46.57 14.31
N GLN A 43 15.70 45.66 15.02
CA GLN A 43 14.88 45.94 16.21
C GLN A 43 15.56 45.40 17.48
N ASP A 44 14.81 44.59 18.26
CA ASP A 44 15.28 44.06 19.55
C ASP A 44 15.96 42.68 19.47
N GLU A 45 16.38 42.25 18.29
CA GLU A 45 16.95 40.90 18.00
C GLU A 45 15.99 39.75 18.35
N LYS A 46 14.71 40.05 18.59
CA LYS A 46 13.68 39.08 18.88
C LYS A 46 13.02 38.60 17.59
N ILE A 47 12.79 37.29 17.54
CA ILE A 47 12.12 36.65 16.44
C ILE A 47 11.19 35.56 16.93
N PHE A 48 10.03 35.40 16.32
CA PHE A 48 9.11 34.32 16.61
C PHE A 48 9.35 33.12 15.69
N LEU A 49 9.62 31.97 16.30
CA LEU A 49 9.94 30.73 15.60
C LEU A 49 8.76 29.78 15.74
N VAL A 50 8.12 29.45 14.64
CA VAL A 50 6.94 28.58 14.62
C VAL A 50 7.13 27.45 13.62
N THR A 51 6.83 26.22 14.00
CA THR A 51 6.98 25.04 13.15
C THR A 51 5.83 24.96 12.15
N GLN A 52 6.11 24.64 10.89
CA GLN A 52 5.05 24.36 9.90
C GLN A 52 4.60 22.89 10.00
N LYS A 53 3.29 22.64 9.76
CA LYS A 53 2.70 21.30 9.87
C LYS A 53 3.20 20.36 8.79
N ASP A 54 3.30 20.87 7.54
CA ASP A 54 3.85 20.14 6.42
C ASP A 54 5.22 20.72 6.03
N PRO A 55 6.33 19.99 6.23
CA PRO A 55 7.68 20.44 5.87
C PRO A 55 7.90 20.73 4.39
N GLU A 56 7.13 20.14 3.49
CA GLU A 56 7.29 20.28 2.04
C GLU A 56 6.68 21.58 1.48
N MET A 57 5.79 22.21 2.23
CA MET A 57 5.13 23.44 1.80
C MET A 57 6.09 24.62 1.71
N GLU A 58 6.16 25.28 0.56
CA GLU A 58 7.09 26.40 0.34
C GLU A 58 6.62 27.72 0.94
N THR A 59 5.33 28.02 0.87
CA THR A 59 4.73 29.27 1.33
C THR A 59 3.61 28.98 2.33
N PRO A 60 3.93 28.66 3.61
CA PRO A 60 2.90 28.38 4.61
C PRO A 60 2.15 29.64 5.01
N GLY A 61 0.80 29.54 5.04
CA GLY A 61 -0.09 30.53 5.65
C GLY A 61 -0.37 30.19 7.13
N ILE A 62 -1.23 30.96 7.79
CA ILE A 62 -1.53 30.79 9.23
C ILE A 62 -2.09 29.39 9.55
N THR A 63 -2.88 28.79 8.67
CA THR A 63 -3.47 27.45 8.87
C THR A 63 -2.46 26.33 8.83
N ASP A 64 -1.33 26.56 8.18
CA ASP A 64 -0.27 25.60 7.93
C ASP A 64 0.79 25.62 9.03
N LEU A 65 0.68 26.57 9.97
CA LEU A 65 1.54 26.71 11.13
C LEU A 65 0.92 26.07 12.37
N TYR A 66 1.78 25.64 13.29
CA TYR A 66 1.33 25.26 14.61
C TYR A 66 0.92 26.50 15.41
N LYS A 67 0.03 26.34 16.39
CA LYS A 67 -0.49 27.47 17.17
C LYS A 67 0.49 28.00 18.21
N VAL A 68 1.41 27.15 18.66
CA VAL A 68 2.40 27.50 19.68
C VAL A 68 3.78 27.47 19.05
N GLY A 69 4.51 28.54 19.23
CA GLY A 69 5.89 28.72 18.84
C GLY A 69 6.76 29.23 19.97
N THR A 70 8.00 29.58 19.68
CA THR A 70 8.98 30.09 20.62
C THR A 70 9.46 31.47 20.21
N VAL A 71 9.42 32.41 21.10
CA VAL A 71 10.13 33.70 20.97
C VAL A 71 11.60 33.44 21.28
N ALA A 72 12.47 33.83 20.38
CA ALA A 72 13.91 33.59 20.49
C ALA A 72 14.71 34.86 20.24
N TYR A 73 15.91 34.90 20.81
CA TYR A 73 16.91 35.93 20.49
C TYR A 73 17.86 35.43 19.41
N ILE A 74 18.15 36.28 18.44
CA ILE A 74 19.18 36.02 17.44
C ILE A 74 20.54 36.38 18.05
N LYS A 75 21.40 35.39 18.29
CA LYS A 75 22.74 35.59 18.85
C LYS A 75 23.80 35.86 17.79
N GLN A 76 23.69 35.21 16.63
CA GLN A 76 24.67 35.35 15.56
C GLN A 76 24.03 35.02 14.22
N VAL A 77 24.40 35.79 13.19
CA VAL A 77 24.04 35.52 11.78
C VAL A 77 25.33 35.44 10.97
N VAL A 78 25.50 34.36 10.21
CA VAL A 78 26.65 34.12 9.34
C VAL A 78 26.16 33.92 7.93
N LYS A 79 26.67 34.72 6.98
CA LYS A 79 26.43 34.50 5.55
C LYS A 79 27.27 33.34 5.03
N LEU A 80 26.64 32.38 4.40
CA LEU A 80 27.26 31.25 3.72
C LEU A 80 27.20 31.45 2.19
N PRO A 81 28.02 30.71 1.39
CA PRO A 81 27.88 30.70 -0.06
C PRO A 81 26.51 30.28 -0.52
N HIS A 82 26.08 30.73 -1.72
CA HIS A 82 24.76 30.41 -2.33
C HIS A 82 23.54 31.03 -1.61
N ASP A 83 23.67 32.27 -1.12
CA ASP A 83 22.58 33.01 -0.46
C ASP A 83 21.92 32.29 0.72
N LEU A 84 22.72 31.51 1.47
CA LEU A 84 22.30 30.82 2.68
C LEU A 84 22.72 31.65 3.91
N LEU A 85 21.80 31.83 4.87
CA LEU A 85 22.09 32.42 6.18
C LEU A 85 22.09 31.31 7.24
N ARG A 86 23.17 31.21 8.00
CA ARG A 86 23.22 30.39 9.22
C ARG A 86 22.95 31.30 10.42
N VAL A 87 21.90 30.96 11.15
CA VAL A 87 21.45 31.77 12.29
C VAL A 87 21.57 30.96 13.57
N LEU A 88 22.23 31.53 14.58
CA LEU A 88 22.25 30.97 15.93
C LEU A 88 21.19 31.69 16.75
N VAL A 89 20.28 30.95 17.32
CA VAL A 89 19.19 31.48 18.14
C VAL A 89 19.19 30.83 19.52
N GLU A 90 18.69 31.58 20.50
CA GLU A 90 18.37 31.09 21.85
C GLU A 90 16.88 31.25 22.08
N GLY A 91 16.16 30.12 22.25
CA GLY A 91 14.75 30.14 22.65
C GLY A 91 14.57 30.70 24.06
N VAL A 92 13.63 31.60 24.20
CA VAL A 92 13.41 32.28 25.49
C VAL A 92 12.09 31.89 26.15
N GLU A 93 11.00 32.07 25.44
CA GLU A 93 9.67 31.85 25.99
C GLU A 93 8.70 31.28 24.93
N ARG A 94 7.68 30.62 25.44
CA ARG A 94 6.58 30.10 24.60
C ARG A 94 5.61 31.23 24.30
N ALA A 95 5.08 31.24 23.07
CA ALA A 95 4.02 32.16 22.72
C ALA A 95 3.01 31.52 21.78
N GLU A 96 1.74 31.89 21.93
CA GLU A 96 0.67 31.50 21.06
C GLU A 96 0.61 32.44 19.87
N LEU A 97 0.51 31.87 18.66
CA LEU A 97 0.26 32.59 17.42
C LEU A 97 -1.22 32.95 17.35
N ILE A 98 -1.52 34.25 17.51
CA ILE A 98 -2.89 34.78 17.45
C ILE A 98 -3.30 35.07 16.00
N GLY A 99 -2.40 35.68 15.20
CA GLY A 99 -2.63 36.09 13.84
C GLY A 99 -1.34 36.39 13.11
N LEU A 100 -1.46 36.64 11.81
CA LEU A 100 -0.39 37.21 11.00
C LEU A 100 -0.84 38.62 10.61
N GLU A 101 -0.11 39.63 11.07
CA GLU A 101 -0.35 41.02 10.70
C GLU A 101 0.08 41.29 9.25
N GLN A 102 1.15 40.57 8.82
CA GLN A 102 1.72 40.70 7.49
C GLN A 102 2.26 39.35 7.03
N GLU A 103 2.04 39.04 5.75
CA GLU A 103 2.61 37.85 5.11
C GLU A 103 3.73 38.19 4.10
N GLU A 104 3.69 39.36 3.48
CA GLU A 104 4.67 39.89 2.53
C GLU A 104 5.21 41.25 3.01
N PRO A 105 6.53 41.57 2.87
CA PRO A 105 7.59 40.75 2.27
C PRO A 105 8.20 39.68 3.18
N PHE A 106 7.78 39.59 4.45
CA PHE A 106 8.11 38.57 5.43
C PHE A 106 6.98 38.44 6.44
N LEU A 107 6.97 37.35 7.19
CA LEU A 107 5.92 37.09 8.18
C LEU A 107 6.09 37.98 9.40
N MET A 108 5.02 38.67 9.81
CA MET A 108 4.89 39.37 11.08
C MET A 108 3.78 38.70 11.88
N ALA A 109 4.14 38.08 12.98
CA ALA A 109 3.21 37.34 13.80
C ALA A 109 2.74 38.16 15.00
N GLU A 110 1.42 38.17 15.22
CA GLU A 110 0.83 38.60 16.48
C GLU A 110 0.91 37.44 17.48
N THR A 111 1.63 37.64 18.56
CA THR A 111 1.92 36.61 19.56
C THR A 111 1.45 37.02 20.93
N ALA A 112 0.93 36.08 21.69
CA ALA A 112 0.62 36.25 23.11
C ALA A 112 1.42 35.26 23.97
N GLY A 113 2.12 35.76 24.99
CA GLY A 113 2.81 34.89 25.94
C GLY A 113 1.82 34.09 26.78
N PHE A 114 2.24 32.97 27.34
CA PHE A 114 1.45 32.20 28.28
C PHE A 114 1.63 32.78 29.69
N GLU A 115 0.54 32.84 30.48
CA GLU A 115 0.63 33.15 31.90
C GLU A 115 1.37 32.01 32.62
N ALA A 116 2.19 32.36 33.62
CA ALA A 116 2.81 31.35 34.45
C ALA A 116 1.73 30.50 35.14
N ASP A 117 1.93 29.18 35.14
CA ASP A 117 0.99 28.26 35.79
C ASP A 117 0.83 28.61 37.26
N GLY A 118 -0.28 29.26 37.58
CA GLY A 118 -0.61 29.66 38.96
C GLY A 118 -1.17 28.51 39.82
N ALA A 119 -1.18 27.29 39.32
CA ALA A 119 -1.71 26.13 40.03
C ALA A 119 -0.80 25.75 41.21
N HIS A 120 -1.37 25.71 42.42
CA HIS A 120 -0.69 25.24 43.61
C HIS A 120 -0.76 23.71 43.70
N TYR A 121 0.23 23.05 43.13
CA TYR A 121 0.37 21.58 43.21
C TYR A 121 0.79 21.15 44.63
N ALA A 122 0.20 20.07 45.13
CA ALA A 122 0.60 19.49 46.43
C ALA A 122 2.08 19.08 46.38
N LYS A 123 2.81 19.33 47.46
CA LYS A 123 4.24 18.99 47.56
C LYS A 123 4.52 17.53 47.22
N SER A 124 3.63 16.60 47.62
CA SER A 124 3.74 15.17 47.32
C SER A 124 3.62 14.86 45.82
N LEU A 125 2.76 15.60 45.12
CA LEU A 125 2.59 15.42 43.64
C LEU A 125 3.83 15.92 42.89
N ARG A 126 4.32 17.12 43.24
CA ARG A 126 5.55 17.67 42.64
C ARG A 126 6.76 16.75 42.89
N GLU A 127 6.89 16.22 44.10
CA GLU A 127 7.96 15.28 44.42
C GLU A 127 7.84 13.96 43.64
N ALA A 128 6.62 13.44 43.43
CA ALA A 128 6.38 12.24 42.64
C ALA A 128 6.75 12.46 41.17
N MET A 129 6.31 13.59 40.58
CA MET A 129 6.67 13.96 39.19
C MET A 129 8.17 14.12 39.03
N TYR A 130 8.83 14.81 39.99
CA TYR A 130 10.28 15.00 39.99
C TYR A 130 11.04 13.67 39.99
N ARG A 131 10.66 12.74 40.86
CA ARG A 131 11.30 11.41 40.92
C ARG A 131 11.07 10.61 39.67
N SER A 132 9.85 10.66 39.15
CA SER A 132 9.48 9.93 37.89
C SER A 132 10.31 10.41 36.70
N ILE A 133 10.37 11.72 36.45
CA ILE A 133 11.16 12.26 35.33
C ILE A 133 12.64 11.93 35.47
N ARG A 134 13.16 12.04 36.72
CA ARG A 134 14.56 11.72 36.98
C ARG A 134 14.88 10.25 36.71
N GLU A 135 14.01 9.34 37.11
CA GLU A 135 14.16 7.89 36.82
C GLU A 135 14.09 7.59 35.33
N LEU A 136 13.08 8.15 34.65
CA LEU A 136 12.92 7.97 33.21
C LEU A 136 14.12 8.52 32.43
N PHE A 137 14.59 9.71 32.78
CA PHE A 137 15.77 10.30 32.15
C PHE A 137 17.04 9.47 32.39
N GLN A 138 17.22 8.95 33.62
CA GLN A 138 18.34 8.07 33.92
C GLN A 138 18.29 6.79 33.05
N ARG A 139 17.13 6.17 32.92
CA ARG A 139 16.94 5.00 32.03
C ARG A 139 17.21 5.34 30.58
N TYR A 140 16.70 6.46 30.10
CA TYR A 140 16.96 6.95 28.74
C TYR A 140 18.47 7.16 28.50
N CYS A 141 19.19 7.76 29.43
CA CYS A 141 20.64 7.95 29.31
C CYS A 141 21.41 6.62 29.22
N ILE A 142 20.99 5.60 29.97
CA ILE A 142 21.60 4.26 29.93
C ILE A 142 21.35 3.61 28.57
N GLU A 143 20.12 3.62 28.08
CA GLU A 143 19.73 2.95 26.84
C GLU A 143 20.24 3.69 25.60
N SER A 144 20.22 5.03 25.60
CA SER A 144 20.63 5.80 24.41
C SER A 144 22.15 5.85 24.23
N GLY A 145 22.92 5.91 25.32
CA GLY A 145 24.38 6.05 25.31
C GLY A 145 24.91 7.34 24.63
N ARG A 146 24.03 8.26 24.22
CA ARG A 146 24.36 9.44 23.43
C ARG A 146 24.59 10.70 24.25
N ILE A 147 24.07 10.73 25.46
CA ILE A 147 24.24 11.85 26.40
C ILE A 147 25.53 11.62 27.19
N SER A 148 26.42 12.64 27.23
CA SER A 148 27.67 12.52 27.99
C SER A 148 27.37 12.39 29.48
N LYS A 149 28.22 11.63 30.20
CA LYS A 149 28.03 11.39 31.63
C LYS A 149 28.04 12.70 32.45
N ASP A 150 28.82 13.68 32.01
CA ASP A 150 28.90 14.99 32.68
C ASP A 150 27.64 15.81 32.49
N LEU A 151 27.04 15.79 31.30
CA LEU A 151 25.77 16.46 31.01
C LEU A 151 24.61 15.79 31.77
N ALA A 152 24.55 14.46 31.73
CA ALA A 152 23.56 13.69 32.48
C ALA A 152 23.65 14.00 33.98
N ALA A 153 24.85 14.03 34.57
CA ALA A 153 25.04 14.37 35.97
C ALA A 153 24.61 15.80 36.30
N LYS A 154 24.85 16.78 35.42
CA LYS A 154 24.39 18.18 35.61
C LYS A 154 22.88 18.24 35.64
N ILE A 155 22.19 17.62 34.68
CA ILE A 155 20.72 17.61 34.62
C ILE A 155 20.12 16.88 35.84
N MET A 156 20.71 15.78 36.24
CA MET A 156 20.25 15.00 37.41
C MET A 156 20.42 15.72 38.74
N ASN A 157 21.27 16.75 38.81
CA ASN A 157 21.46 17.56 40.01
C ASN A 157 20.51 18.77 40.12
N ILE A 158 19.68 19.03 39.11
CA ILE A 158 18.69 20.12 39.14
C ILE A 158 17.64 19.80 40.20
N GLN A 159 17.38 20.73 41.09
CA GLN A 159 16.42 20.56 42.21
C GLN A 159 15.00 21.05 41.88
N ASN A 160 14.87 21.91 40.88
CA ASN A 160 13.59 22.47 40.48
C ASN A 160 12.94 21.58 39.42
N LEU A 161 11.66 21.23 39.57
CA LEU A 161 10.92 20.36 38.63
C LEU A 161 10.74 21.02 37.28
N GLU A 162 10.40 22.30 37.21
CA GLU A 162 10.21 23.03 35.96
C GLU A 162 11.51 23.11 35.17
N GLU A 163 12.61 23.42 35.84
CA GLU A 163 13.94 23.45 35.22
C GLU A 163 14.40 22.06 34.77
N LEU A 164 14.09 21.03 35.56
CA LEU A 164 14.41 19.65 35.20
C LEU A 164 13.66 19.22 33.93
N ILE A 165 12.35 19.49 33.86
CA ILE A 165 11.53 19.17 32.65
C ILE A 165 12.07 19.94 31.44
N SER A 166 12.41 21.23 31.55
CA SER A 166 12.98 22.01 30.45
C SER A 166 14.30 21.41 30.00
N GLN A 167 15.24 21.20 30.91
CA GLN A 167 16.57 20.69 30.55
C GLN A 167 16.55 19.26 30.01
N VAL A 168 15.66 18.39 30.50
CA VAL A 168 15.46 17.06 29.91
C VAL A 168 14.91 17.19 28.49
N SER A 169 13.87 18.01 28.27
CA SER A 169 13.22 18.21 26.99
C SER A 169 14.16 18.71 25.90
N VAL A 170 15.09 19.60 26.24
CA VAL A 170 16.08 20.17 25.32
C VAL A 170 17.18 19.16 24.96
N ASN A 171 17.54 18.26 25.88
CA ASN A 171 18.70 17.38 25.72
C ASN A 171 18.38 15.96 25.25
N ILE A 172 17.11 15.57 25.15
CA ILE A 172 16.71 14.29 24.54
C ILE A 172 16.59 14.41 23.01
N GLN A 173 16.98 13.34 22.31
CA GLN A 173 16.86 13.29 20.84
C GLN A 173 15.50 12.70 20.45
N ILE A 174 14.58 13.55 20.06
CA ILE A 174 13.22 13.19 19.66
C ILE A 174 12.85 13.90 18.36
N THR A 175 11.79 13.44 17.71
CA THR A 175 11.27 14.05 16.47
C THR A 175 10.71 15.46 16.75
N TYR A 176 10.71 16.31 15.72
CA TYR A 176 10.17 17.66 15.85
C TYR A 176 8.68 17.67 16.24
N GLN A 177 7.90 16.65 15.82
CA GLN A 177 6.51 16.51 16.25
C GLN A 177 6.39 16.27 17.76
N ASN A 178 7.30 15.48 18.34
CA ASN A 178 7.33 15.26 19.78
C ASN A 178 7.83 16.50 20.54
N GLN A 179 8.81 17.24 19.98
CA GLN A 179 9.22 18.55 20.51
C GLN A 179 8.04 19.54 20.49
N GLN A 180 7.24 19.53 19.42
CA GLN A 180 6.06 20.39 19.31
C GLN A 180 4.99 20.06 20.37
N LYS A 181 4.74 18.78 20.65
CA LYS A 181 3.84 18.36 21.74
C LYS A 181 4.30 18.88 23.11
N ILE A 182 5.60 18.84 23.38
CA ILE A 182 6.18 19.39 24.60
C ILE A 182 6.01 20.93 24.64
N LEU A 183 6.17 21.59 23.47
CA LEU A 183 5.99 23.05 23.39
C LEU A 183 4.54 23.47 23.62
N GLU A 184 3.58 22.68 23.13
CA GLU A 184 2.14 22.94 23.27
C GLU A 184 1.60 22.68 24.69
N ALA A 185 2.28 21.85 25.47
CA ALA A 185 1.89 21.61 26.89
C ALA A 185 2.11 22.86 27.74
N VAL A 186 1.04 23.47 28.20
CA VAL A 186 1.07 24.77 28.88
C VAL A 186 1.28 24.62 30.37
N THR A 187 0.55 23.71 31.04
CA THR A 187 0.64 23.47 32.46
C THR A 187 1.80 22.54 32.82
N LEU A 188 2.31 22.65 34.07
CA LEU A 188 3.38 21.78 34.53
C LEU A 188 2.99 20.31 34.52
N GLU A 189 1.73 20.01 34.80
CA GLU A 189 1.19 18.64 34.76
C GLU A 189 1.18 18.09 33.34
N GLU A 190 0.67 18.86 32.37
CA GLU A 190 0.71 18.47 30.92
C GLU A 190 2.14 18.26 30.42
N GLN A 191 3.07 19.15 30.81
CA GLN A 191 4.48 19.03 30.43
C GLN A 191 5.09 17.73 30.96
N TYR A 192 4.77 17.40 32.24
CA TYR A 192 5.19 16.14 32.84
C TYR A 192 4.62 14.94 32.10
N GLU A 193 3.31 14.91 31.85
CA GLU A 193 2.63 13.77 31.19
C GLU A 193 3.17 13.54 29.78
N VAL A 194 3.29 14.60 28.96
CA VAL A 194 3.79 14.52 27.61
C VAL A 194 5.25 14.06 27.61
N LEU A 195 6.11 14.64 28.45
CA LEU A 195 7.52 14.27 28.52
C LEU A 195 7.71 12.84 29.03
N ALA A 196 6.96 12.42 30.05
CA ALA A 196 7.03 11.06 30.59
C ALA A 196 6.57 10.01 29.54
N ALA A 197 5.51 10.31 28.80
CA ALA A 197 5.04 9.44 27.71
C ALA A 197 6.07 9.32 26.59
N ILE A 198 6.68 10.43 26.18
CA ILE A 198 7.74 10.44 25.15
C ILE A 198 8.95 9.65 25.63
N LEU A 199 9.44 9.87 26.85
CA LEU A 199 10.59 9.16 27.41
C LEU A 199 10.34 7.65 27.49
N ASN A 200 9.17 7.22 27.94
CA ASN A 200 8.83 5.79 27.98
C ASN A 200 8.84 5.16 26.59
N ASN A 201 8.24 5.82 25.60
CA ASN A 201 8.23 5.33 24.23
C ASN A 201 9.66 5.25 23.63
N GLU A 202 10.48 6.27 23.84
CA GLU A 202 11.86 6.29 23.34
C GLU A 202 12.72 5.20 24.01
N ILE A 203 12.54 4.96 25.32
CA ILE A 203 13.22 3.88 26.04
C ILE A 203 12.83 2.51 25.42
N GLU A 204 11.55 2.28 25.17
CA GLU A 204 11.06 1.04 24.57
C GLU A 204 11.64 0.82 23.16
N VAL A 205 11.65 1.86 22.32
CA VAL A 205 12.26 1.80 20.97
C VAL A 205 13.75 1.49 21.03
N LEU A 206 14.50 2.11 21.97
CA LEU A 206 15.92 1.87 22.17
C LEU A 206 16.19 0.43 22.65
N GLN A 207 15.38 -0.11 23.55
CA GLN A 207 15.50 -1.49 24.03
C GLN A 207 15.25 -2.50 22.91
N ILE A 208 14.19 -2.29 22.11
CA ILE A 208 13.95 -3.14 20.93
C ILE A 208 15.11 -3.05 19.93
N GLY A 209 15.68 -1.85 19.75
CA GLY A 209 16.86 -1.62 18.90
C GLY A 209 18.08 -2.39 19.38
N HIS A 210 18.38 -2.38 20.68
CA HIS A 210 19.45 -3.14 21.29
C HIS A 210 19.26 -4.66 21.16
N ASP A 211 18.04 -5.15 21.39
CA ASP A 211 17.71 -6.58 21.23
C ASP A 211 17.90 -7.06 19.78
N LEU A 212 17.49 -6.23 18.81
CA LEU A 212 17.72 -6.49 17.39
C LEU A 212 19.21 -6.50 17.03
N GLN A 213 19.97 -5.52 17.54
CA GLN A 213 21.45 -5.49 17.35
C GLN A 213 22.13 -6.69 17.99
N HIS A 214 21.72 -7.12 19.21
CA HIS A 214 22.24 -8.31 19.86
C HIS A 214 21.96 -9.58 19.04
N LYS A 215 20.72 -9.71 18.51
CA LYS A 215 20.37 -10.85 17.63
C LYS A 215 21.14 -10.83 16.31
N LEU A 216 21.33 -9.63 15.71
CA LEU A 216 22.14 -9.47 14.51
C LEU A 216 23.61 -9.77 14.78
N LYS A 217 24.17 -9.24 15.88
CA LYS A 217 25.57 -9.50 16.28
C LYS A 217 25.80 -10.98 16.54
N ALA A 218 24.90 -11.65 17.28
CA ALA A 218 25.00 -13.10 17.52
C ALA A 218 24.95 -13.92 16.21
N ARG A 219 24.18 -13.44 15.21
CA ARG A 219 24.11 -14.06 13.88
C ARG A 219 25.37 -13.79 13.05
N VAL A 220 25.92 -12.58 13.15
CA VAL A 220 27.18 -12.18 12.51
C VAL A 220 28.34 -12.92 13.16
N ASP A 221 28.41 -12.99 14.50
CA ASP A 221 29.47 -13.69 15.24
C ASP A 221 29.44 -15.19 14.92
N LYS A 222 28.25 -15.79 14.76
CA LYS A 222 28.11 -17.18 14.31
C LYS A 222 28.65 -17.38 12.90
N ASN A 223 28.29 -16.50 11.98
CA ASN A 223 28.78 -16.54 10.59
C ASN A 223 30.28 -16.25 10.53
N GLN A 224 30.76 -15.30 11.33
CA GLN A 224 32.20 -14.96 11.40
C GLN A 224 33.03 -16.11 12.03
N ARG A 225 32.46 -16.79 13.04
CA ARG A 225 33.10 -17.97 13.61
C ARG A 225 33.11 -19.15 12.63
N GLU A 226 32.03 -19.33 11.85
CA GLU A 226 31.97 -20.32 10.78
C GLU A 226 32.94 -19.99 9.65
N TYR A 227 33.08 -18.69 9.30
CA TYR A 227 34.08 -18.19 8.36
C TYR A 227 35.50 -18.40 8.86
N ILE A 228 35.81 -18.06 10.12
CA ILE A 228 37.14 -18.26 10.72
C ILE A 228 37.49 -19.77 10.78
N LEU A 229 36.52 -20.61 11.12
CA LEU A 229 36.73 -22.07 11.11
C LEU A 229 36.99 -22.61 9.71
N ARG A 230 36.31 -22.08 8.70
CA ARG A 230 36.56 -22.40 7.28
C ARG A 230 37.93 -21.89 6.82
N GLU A 231 38.31 -20.70 7.26
CA GLU A 231 39.63 -20.11 6.94
C GLU A 231 40.78 -20.87 7.65
N GLN A 232 40.56 -21.29 8.91
CA GLN A 232 41.50 -22.18 9.63
C GLN A 232 41.62 -23.55 8.95
N LEU A 233 40.48 -24.09 8.49
CA LEU A 233 40.46 -25.34 7.72
C LEU A 233 41.19 -25.18 6.37
N LYS A 234 41.09 -24.02 5.75
CA LYS A 234 41.80 -23.68 4.52
C LYS A 234 43.30 -23.54 4.76
N LEU A 235 43.71 -22.81 5.79
CA LEU A 235 45.13 -22.69 6.19
C LEU A 235 45.74 -24.04 6.55
N ILE A 236 45.03 -24.90 7.27
CA ILE A 236 45.49 -26.28 7.60
C ILE A 236 45.62 -27.12 6.34
N ARG A 237 44.71 -26.96 5.34
CA ARG A 237 44.81 -27.64 4.05
C ARG A 237 45.94 -27.10 3.18
N GLU A 238 46.19 -25.79 3.22
CA GLU A 238 47.32 -25.16 2.57
C GLU A 238 48.65 -25.61 3.16
N GLU A 239 48.79 -25.74 4.49
CA GLU A 239 49.94 -26.30 5.17
C GLU A 239 50.16 -27.80 4.91
N LEU A 240 49.08 -28.54 4.66
CA LEU A 240 49.13 -29.96 4.27
C LEU A 240 49.45 -30.17 2.79
N GLY A 241 49.60 -29.08 1.99
CA GLY A 241 49.91 -29.14 0.56
C GLY A 241 48.76 -29.70 -0.31
N GLU A 242 47.54 -29.74 0.21
CA GLU A 242 46.33 -30.07 -0.56
C GLU A 242 45.96 -28.85 -1.44
N ASP A 243 46.32 -28.90 -2.71
CA ASP A 243 46.03 -27.86 -3.71
C ASP A 243 44.54 -27.91 -4.04
N ASN A 244 43.75 -27.17 -3.26
CA ASN A 244 42.28 -27.20 -3.24
C ASN A 244 41.62 -26.81 -4.59
N THR A 245 42.32 -26.07 -5.42
CA THR A 245 41.82 -25.68 -6.76
C THR A 245 41.85 -26.85 -7.76
N ALA A 246 42.81 -27.75 -7.66
CA ALA A 246 42.89 -28.91 -8.55
C ALA A 246 41.80 -29.94 -8.24
N ASP A 247 41.55 -30.23 -6.97
CA ASP A 247 40.50 -31.16 -6.54
C ASP A 247 39.11 -30.60 -6.82
N THR A 248 38.86 -29.31 -6.50
CA THR A 248 37.61 -28.65 -6.80
C THR A 248 37.36 -28.57 -8.32
N ALA A 249 38.39 -28.27 -9.11
CA ALA A 249 38.30 -28.28 -10.55
C ALA A 249 37.96 -29.66 -11.12
N GLN A 250 38.46 -30.73 -10.47
CA GLN A 250 38.14 -32.11 -10.82
C GLN A 250 36.66 -32.43 -10.47
N GLU A 251 36.18 -32.03 -9.32
CA GLU A 251 34.76 -32.18 -8.94
C GLU A 251 33.85 -31.44 -9.92
N TYR A 252 34.21 -30.25 -10.38
CA TYR A 252 33.45 -29.49 -11.38
C TYR A 252 33.45 -30.20 -12.74
N ARG A 253 34.56 -30.83 -13.14
CA ARG A 253 34.59 -31.62 -14.37
C ARG A 253 33.70 -32.86 -14.32
N GLU A 254 33.66 -33.57 -13.16
CA GLU A 254 32.76 -34.71 -12.97
C GLU A 254 31.29 -34.30 -13.01
N LYS A 255 30.95 -33.13 -12.46
CA LYS A 255 29.61 -32.55 -12.58
C LYS A 255 29.29 -32.15 -14.01
N LEU A 256 30.26 -31.56 -14.75
CA LEU A 256 30.10 -31.18 -16.15
C LEU A 256 29.87 -32.39 -17.07
N GLU A 257 30.51 -33.51 -16.82
CA GLU A 257 30.29 -34.74 -17.58
C GLU A 257 28.85 -35.27 -17.44
N LYS A 258 28.30 -35.15 -16.25
CA LYS A 258 26.92 -35.56 -15.93
C LYS A 258 25.87 -34.53 -16.37
N LEU A 259 26.28 -33.30 -16.68
CA LEU A 259 25.38 -32.23 -17.05
C LEU A 259 24.71 -32.50 -18.40
N GLN A 260 23.40 -32.40 -18.44
CA GLN A 260 22.63 -32.41 -19.69
C GLN A 260 22.59 -30.98 -20.22
N ALA A 261 23.44 -30.69 -21.20
CA ALA A 261 23.55 -29.37 -21.81
C ALA A 261 24.14 -29.47 -23.22
N SER A 262 23.91 -28.43 -24.04
CA SER A 262 24.47 -28.32 -25.40
C SER A 262 26.00 -28.29 -25.34
N LYS A 263 26.65 -28.59 -26.49
CA LYS A 263 28.09 -28.57 -26.62
C LYS A 263 28.65 -27.16 -26.30
N GLU A 264 27.99 -26.12 -26.75
CA GLU A 264 28.40 -24.72 -26.52
C GLU A 264 28.47 -24.38 -25.04
N VAL A 265 27.43 -24.75 -24.27
CA VAL A 265 27.39 -24.59 -22.81
C VAL A 265 28.53 -25.33 -22.12
N LYS A 266 28.73 -26.62 -22.50
CA LYS A 266 29.81 -27.46 -21.94
C LYS A 266 31.19 -26.88 -22.22
N ASP A 267 31.42 -26.41 -23.45
CA ASP A 267 32.68 -25.81 -23.87
C ASP A 267 32.96 -24.50 -23.07
N LYS A 268 31.91 -23.69 -22.81
CA LYS A 268 32.04 -22.47 -21.99
C LYS A 268 32.39 -22.82 -20.55
N ILE A 269 31.65 -23.75 -19.93
CA ILE A 269 31.92 -24.16 -18.54
C ILE A 269 33.32 -24.78 -18.42
N SER A 270 33.74 -25.63 -19.38
CA SER A 270 35.07 -26.20 -19.39
C SER A 270 36.17 -25.13 -19.41
N LYS A 271 36.03 -24.10 -20.23
CA LYS A 271 36.97 -22.98 -20.29
C LYS A 271 37.06 -22.23 -18.95
N GLU A 272 35.93 -22.01 -18.28
CA GLU A 272 35.93 -21.33 -16.97
C GLU A 272 36.53 -22.23 -15.88
N ILE A 273 36.33 -23.56 -15.93
CA ILE A 273 37.00 -24.53 -15.04
C ILE A 273 38.51 -24.51 -15.27
N ASP A 274 38.97 -24.49 -16.54
CA ASP A 274 40.39 -24.42 -16.84
C ASP A 274 41.01 -23.11 -16.37
N ARG A 275 40.28 -21.98 -16.48
CA ARG A 275 40.65 -20.70 -15.93
C ARG A 275 40.75 -20.77 -14.38
N PHE A 276 39.74 -21.36 -13.72
CA PHE A 276 39.75 -21.55 -12.27
C PHE A 276 40.95 -22.36 -11.79
N LYS A 277 41.28 -23.45 -12.51
CA LYS A 277 42.44 -24.28 -12.21
C LYS A 277 43.75 -23.55 -12.31
N SER A 278 43.88 -22.54 -13.21
CA SER A 278 45.07 -21.76 -13.41
C SER A 278 45.23 -20.56 -12.45
N MET A 279 44.22 -20.27 -11.61
CA MET A 279 44.21 -19.16 -10.65
C MET A 279 44.76 -19.57 -9.28
N ASN A 280 45.36 -18.61 -8.59
CA ASN A 280 45.77 -18.82 -7.21
C ASN A 280 44.54 -18.90 -6.30
N SER A 281 44.47 -19.90 -5.45
CA SER A 281 43.35 -20.16 -4.52
C SER A 281 43.06 -19.01 -3.56
N SER A 282 44.03 -18.14 -3.28
CA SER A 282 43.91 -17.01 -2.35
C SER A 282 43.36 -15.71 -2.97
N ALA A 283 43.07 -15.68 -4.28
CA ALA A 283 42.56 -14.50 -4.93
C ALA A 283 41.06 -14.36 -4.75
N ALA A 284 40.56 -13.16 -4.40
CA ALA A 284 39.10 -12.88 -4.32
C ALA A 284 38.37 -13.24 -5.62
N GLU A 285 39.04 -13.14 -6.77
CA GLU A 285 38.54 -13.56 -8.08
C GLU A 285 38.25 -15.08 -8.16
N SER A 286 39.01 -15.91 -7.45
CA SER A 286 38.79 -17.37 -7.42
C SER A 286 37.44 -17.71 -6.80
N SER A 287 37.03 -17.04 -5.72
CA SER A 287 35.72 -17.21 -5.10
C SER A 287 34.58 -16.78 -6.02
N VAL A 288 34.75 -15.66 -6.74
CA VAL A 288 33.74 -15.18 -7.71
C VAL A 288 33.60 -16.17 -8.86
N LEU A 289 34.71 -16.69 -9.37
CA LEU A 289 34.70 -17.67 -10.48
C LEU A 289 34.13 -19.01 -10.04
N SER A 290 34.43 -19.47 -8.81
CA SER A 290 33.83 -20.67 -8.20
C SER A 290 32.30 -20.55 -8.16
N THR A 291 31.77 -19.46 -7.61
CA THR A 291 30.32 -19.20 -7.55
C THR A 291 29.69 -19.14 -8.94
N TYR A 292 30.40 -18.55 -9.92
CA TYR A 292 29.95 -18.51 -11.30
C TYR A 292 29.85 -19.90 -11.93
N ILE A 293 30.90 -20.75 -11.78
CA ILE A 293 30.93 -22.12 -12.28
C ILE A 293 29.83 -22.96 -11.62
N GLU A 294 29.67 -22.83 -10.31
CA GLU A 294 28.59 -23.52 -9.58
C GLU A 294 27.21 -23.11 -10.11
N THR A 295 26.99 -21.82 -10.33
CA THR A 295 25.74 -21.34 -10.94
C THR A 295 25.49 -21.96 -12.30
N LEU A 296 26.51 -22.03 -13.16
CA LEU A 296 26.36 -22.65 -14.49
C LEU A 296 26.11 -24.15 -14.45
N LEU A 297 26.73 -24.86 -13.49
CA LEU A 297 26.54 -26.30 -13.31
C LEU A 297 25.18 -26.65 -12.69
N ASP A 298 24.62 -25.75 -11.87
CA ASP A 298 23.32 -25.96 -11.22
C ASP A 298 22.12 -25.59 -12.12
N LEU A 299 22.37 -24.90 -13.24
CA LEU A 299 21.30 -24.58 -14.17
C LEU A 299 20.80 -25.81 -14.92
N PRO A 300 19.48 -25.98 -15.06
CA PRO A 300 18.87 -27.11 -15.75
C PRO A 300 18.81 -26.89 -17.27
N TRP A 301 19.94 -26.91 -17.96
CA TRP A 301 20.01 -26.58 -19.39
C TRP A 301 19.04 -27.36 -20.29
N ASP A 302 19.14 -28.71 -20.26
CA ASP A 302 18.31 -29.62 -21.06
C ASP A 302 17.52 -30.63 -20.20
N LYS A 303 17.48 -30.40 -18.88
CA LYS A 303 16.76 -31.28 -17.94
C LYS A 303 15.28 -30.90 -17.91
N LYS A 304 14.41 -31.76 -18.46
CA LYS A 304 12.97 -31.53 -18.54
C LYS A 304 12.20 -32.37 -17.52
N SER A 305 11.05 -31.85 -17.07
CA SER A 305 10.01 -32.64 -16.42
C SER A 305 9.13 -33.29 -17.49
N GLU A 306 8.61 -34.49 -17.18
CA GLU A 306 7.58 -35.11 -18.03
C GLU A 306 6.25 -34.36 -17.77
N ASP A 307 5.69 -33.79 -18.84
CA ASP A 307 4.41 -33.08 -18.75
C ASP A 307 3.26 -34.08 -18.89
N SER A 308 2.30 -34.06 -17.96
CA SER A 308 1.01 -34.73 -18.17
C SER A 308 0.08 -33.82 -18.97
N MET A 309 -0.56 -34.38 -19.98
CA MET A 309 -1.55 -33.69 -20.81
C MET A 309 -2.91 -34.39 -20.75
N ASP A 310 -3.28 -34.89 -19.55
CA ASP A 310 -4.62 -35.41 -19.30
C ASP A 310 -5.60 -34.26 -18.94
N LEU A 311 -6.42 -33.89 -19.94
CA LEU A 311 -7.40 -32.82 -19.79
C LEU A 311 -8.49 -33.12 -18.76
N ALA A 312 -8.81 -34.43 -18.59
CA ALA A 312 -9.82 -34.82 -17.58
C ALA A 312 -9.28 -34.67 -16.14
N GLU A 313 -8.02 -35.05 -15.94
CA GLU A 313 -7.32 -34.83 -14.67
C GLU A 313 -7.14 -33.34 -14.40
N ALA A 314 -6.75 -32.57 -15.40
CA ALA A 314 -6.59 -31.12 -15.29
C ALA A 314 -7.90 -30.43 -14.88
N TRP A 315 -9.03 -30.78 -15.48
CA TRP A 315 -10.34 -30.28 -15.09
C TRP A 315 -10.67 -30.61 -13.64
N LYS A 316 -10.42 -31.86 -13.24
CA LYS A 316 -10.67 -32.30 -11.87
C LYS A 316 -9.84 -31.52 -10.84
N ILE A 317 -8.55 -31.31 -11.08
CA ILE A 317 -7.66 -30.53 -10.20
C ILE A 317 -8.14 -29.08 -10.07
N LEU A 318 -8.51 -28.47 -11.21
CA LEU A 318 -9.06 -27.11 -11.20
C LEU A 318 -10.40 -27.03 -10.46
N GLU A 319 -11.25 -28.03 -10.59
CA GLU A 319 -12.56 -28.08 -9.91
C GLU A 319 -12.43 -28.31 -8.40
N GLU A 320 -11.56 -29.20 -7.98
CA GLU A 320 -11.28 -29.49 -6.58
C GLU A 320 -10.52 -28.32 -5.87
N GLY A 321 -9.68 -27.59 -6.61
CA GLY A 321 -8.87 -26.49 -6.08
C GLY A 321 -9.63 -25.16 -5.97
N HIS A 322 -10.67 -24.96 -6.79
CA HIS A 322 -11.32 -23.65 -6.94
C HIS A 322 -12.83 -23.81 -7.09
N TYR A 323 -13.57 -23.22 -6.16
CA TYR A 323 -15.02 -23.15 -6.29
C TYR A 323 -15.44 -22.05 -7.26
N GLY A 324 -16.41 -22.30 -8.12
CA GLY A 324 -16.89 -21.34 -9.12
C GLY A 324 -15.87 -21.11 -10.25
N LEU A 325 -15.72 -19.88 -10.72
CA LEU A 325 -14.79 -19.43 -11.77
C LEU A 325 -14.92 -20.25 -13.07
N LYS A 326 -16.15 -20.59 -13.47
CA LYS A 326 -16.42 -21.50 -14.60
C LYS A 326 -15.79 -21.03 -15.89
N GLU A 327 -15.98 -19.77 -16.27
CA GLU A 327 -15.42 -19.17 -17.49
C GLU A 327 -13.88 -19.21 -17.49
N VAL A 328 -13.28 -18.90 -16.34
CA VAL A 328 -11.81 -18.93 -16.18
C VAL A 328 -11.28 -20.34 -16.38
N LYS A 329 -11.94 -21.34 -15.78
CA LYS A 329 -11.58 -22.75 -15.95
C LYS A 329 -11.74 -23.21 -17.40
N GLU A 330 -12.84 -22.84 -18.06
CA GLU A 330 -13.07 -23.15 -19.47
C GLU A 330 -11.98 -22.56 -20.37
N ARG A 331 -11.64 -21.27 -20.19
CA ARG A 331 -10.56 -20.62 -20.93
C ARG A 331 -9.19 -21.28 -20.70
N ILE A 332 -8.90 -21.65 -19.45
CA ILE A 332 -7.67 -22.42 -19.15
C ILE A 332 -7.68 -23.77 -19.86
N MET A 333 -8.81 -24.46 -19.88
CA MET A 333 -8.93 -25.76 -20.59
C MET A 333 -8.80 -25.62 -22.11
N GLU A 334 -9.35 -24.56 -22.68
CA GLU A 334 -9.14 -24.23 -24.10
C GLU A 334 -7.66 -24.04 -24.40
N PHE A 335 -6.96 -23.24 -23.58
CA PHE A 335 -5.53 -23.02 -23.69
C PHE A 335 -4.72 -24.33 -23.57
N LEU A 336 -5.02 -25.18 -22.58
CA LEU A 336 -4.38 -26.48 -22.41
C LEU A 336 -4.65 -27.42 -23.58
N SER A 337 -5.84 -27.35 -24.16
CA SER A 337 -6.21 -28.15 -25.33
C SER A 337 -5.42 -27.75 -26.57
N VAL A 338 -5.27 -26.45 -26.83
CA VAL A 338 -4.43 -25.93 -27.92
C VAL A 338 -2.99 -26.34 -27.70
N ARG A 339 -2.46 -26.20 -26.49
CA ARG A 339 -1.08 -26.62 -26.17
C ARG A 339 -0.86 -28.11 -26.39
N LYS A 340 -1.84 -28.95 -26.07
CA LYS A 340 -1.79 -30.39 -26.36
C LYS A 340 -1.74 -30.69 -27.87
N LEU A 341 -2.56 -30.00 -28.65
CA LEU A 341 -2.62 -30.17 -30.12
C LEU A 341 -1.34 -29.70 -30.83
N THR A 342 -0.73 -28.62 -30.31
CA THR A 342 0.50 -28.03 -30.87
C THR A 342 1.77 -28.67 -30.35
N SER A 343 1.69 -29.73 -29.56
CA SER A 343 2.83 -30.43 -28.94
C SER A 343 3.79 -29.49 -28.23
N GLY A 344 3.27 -28.49 -27.54
CA GLY A 344 4.06 -27.51 -26.78
C GLY A 344 4.55 -26.31 -27.59
N GLY A 345 4.04 -26.13 -28.83
CA GLY A 345 4.38 -24.98 -29.68
C GLY A 345 4.05 -23.61 -29.10
N LYS A 346 4.33 -22.54 -29.85
CA LYS A 346 4.13 -21.13 -29.47
C LYS A 346 2.70 -20.91 -28.94
N SER A 347 2.54 -20.91 -27.63
CA SER A 347 1.26 -20.63 -26.98
C SER A 347 1.25 -19.17 -26.49
N PRO A 348 0.13 -18.46 -26.57
CA PRO A 348 0.00 -17.14 -25.99
C PRO A 348 0.25 -17.23 -24.46
N ILE A 349 0.61 -16.12 -23.84
CA ILE A 349 0.86 -16.05 -22.40
C ILE A 349 -0.47 -15.75 -21.72
N LEU A 350 -0.88 -16.59 -20.79
CA LEU A 350 -2.08 -16.31 -20.01
C LEU A 350 -1.82 -15.19 -18.99
N CYS A 351 -2.67 -14.18 -18.99
CA CYS A 351 -2.66 -13.11 -18.01
C CYS A 351 -3.96 -13.09 -17.21
N LEU A 352 -3.88 -13.44 -15.93
CA LEU A 352 -5.03 -13.44 -15.01
C LEU A 352 -5.17 -12.06 -14.38
N VAL A 353 -6.19 -11.30 -14.77
CA VAL A 353 -6.43 -9.93 -14.29
C VAL A 353 -7.66 -9.90 -13.38
N GLY A 354 -7.57 -9.21 -12.26
CA GLY A 354 -8.73 -9.04 -11.38
C GLY A 354 -8.36 -8.60 -9.97
N PRO A 355 -9.34 -8.37 -9.10
CA PRO A 355 -9.12 -7.87 -7.75
C PRO A 355 -8.20 -8.76 -6.91
N PRO A 356 -7.54 -8.21 -5.88
CA PRO A 356 -6.70 -9.00 -4.99
C PRO A 356 -7.53 -10.03 -4.20
N GLY A 357 -6.96 -11.24 -4.02
CA GLY A 357 -7.59 -12.31 -3.24
C GLY A 357 -8.64 -13.14 -3.99
N THR A 358 -8.72 -13.01 -5.32
CA THR A 358 -9.62 -13.82 -6.18
C THR A 358 -8.99 -15.13 -6.67
N GLY A 359 -7.86 -15.55 -6.12
CA GLY A 359 -7.28 -16.86 -6.41
C GLY A 359 -6.35 -16.93 -7.61
N LYS A 360 -5.96 -15.80 -8.24
CA LYS A 360 -5.07 -15.77 -9.42
C LYS A 360 -3.82 -16.64 -9.26
N THR A 361 -3.09 -16.43 -8.17
CA THR A 361 -1.85 -17.17 -7.88
C THR A 361 -2.10 -18.67 -7.61
N SER A 362 -3.23 -19.00 -6.96
CA SER A 362 -3.58 -20.41 -6.71
C SER A 362 -4.05 -21.14 -7.96
N ILE A 363 -4.74 -20.45 -8.87
CA ILE A 363 -5.10 -21.02 -10.19
C ILE A 363 -3.84 -21.40 -10.98
N ALA A 364 -2.85 -20.50 -11.04
CA ALA A 364 -1.59 -20.80 -11.71
C ALA A 364 -0.85 -22.00 -11.08
N HIS A 365 -0.92 -22.16 -9.76
CA HIS A 365 -0.39 -23.35 -9.07
C HIS A 365 -1.15 -24.60 -9.46
N SER A 366 -2.48 -24.56 -9.49
CA SER A 366 -3.30 -25.73 -9.91
C SER A 366 -3.08 -26.10 -11.38
N VAL A 367 -2.81 -25.12 -12.25
CA VAL A 367 -2.39 -25.40 -13.64
C VAL A 367 -1.05 -26.13 -13.69
N ALA A 368 -0.09 -25.72 -12.85
CA ALA A 368 1.20 -26.43 -12.78
C ALA A 368 1.05 -27.85 -12.27
N GLU A 369 0.21 -28.05 -11.26
CA GLU A 369 -0.12 -29.38 -10.71
C GLU A 369 -0.79 -30.27 -11.75
N ALA A 370 -1.77 -29.72 -12.47
CA ALA A 370 -2.50 -30.42 -13.54
C ALA A 370 -1.61 -30.85 -14.71
N LEU A 371 -0.56 -30.10 -15.01
CA LEU A 371 0.43 -30.42 -16.03
C LEU A 371 1.62 -31.20 -15.50
N HIS A 372 1.68 -31.53 -14.22
CA HIS A 372 2.84 -32.11 -13.52
C HIS A 372 4.13 -31.28 -13.69
N LYS A 373 3.99 -29.96 -13.94
CA LYS A 373 5.13 -29.05 -14.10
C LYS A 373 5.66 -28.57 -12.75
N LYS A 374 6.96 -28.35 -12.69
CA LYS A 374 7.56 -27.63 -11.57
C LYS A 374 7.10 -26.18 -11.57
N TYR A 375 6.64 -25.71 -10.44
CA TYR A 375 6.09 -24.36 -10.27
C TYR A 375 7.11 -23.43 -9.62
N VAL A 376 7.31 -22.26 -10.19
CA VAL A 376 8.13 -21.18 -9.62
C VAL A 376 7.39 -19.86 -9.76
N ARG A 377 7.46 -19.02 -8.70
CA ARG A 377 6.83 -17.71 -8.67
C ARG A 377 7.89 -16.61 -8.66
N ILE A 378 7.76 -15.65 -9.56
CA ILE A 378 8.56 -14.43 -9.63
C ILE A 378 7.65 -13.26 -9.32
N CYS A 379 7.90 -12.56 -8.21
CA CYS A 379 7.17 -11.34 -7.88
C CYS A 379 7.81 -10.15 -8.58
N LEU A 380 7.07 -9.50 -9.47
CA LEU A 380 7.51 -8.32 -10.22
C LEU A 380 7.16 -7.00 -9.52
N GLY A 381 6.32 -7.04 -8.48
CA GLY A 381 5.97 -5.87 -7.70
C GLY A 381 7.19 -5.22 -7.03
N GLY A 382 7.51 -3.99 -7.43
CA GLY A 382 8.66 -3.24 -6.91
C GLY A 382 9.97 -3.43 -7.66
N VAL A 383 10.00 -4.22 -8.72
CA VAL A 383 11.15 -4.33 -9.65
C VAL A 383 11.25 -3.03 -10.46
N ARG A 384 12.42 -2.39 -10.43
CA ARG A 384 12.66 -1.09 -11.09
C ARG A 384 13.83 -1.12 -12.06
N ASP A 385 14.74 -2.09 -11.92
CA ASP A 385 15.96 -2.20 -12.69
C ASP A 385 15.88 -3.40 -13.64
N GLU A 386 16.20 -3.19 -14.91
CA GLU A 386 16.33 -4.25 -15.92
C GLU A 386 17.30 -5.35 -15.46
N ALA A 387 18.34 -4.98 -14.74
CA ALA A 387 19.34 -5.91 -14.21
C ALA A 387 18.75 -6.92 -13.20
N GLU A 388 17.61 -6.63 -12.56
CA GLU A 388 16.93 -7.62 -11.73
C GLU A 388 16.36 -8.78 -12.57
N ILE A 389 15.98 -8.53 -13.82
CA ILE A 389 15.44 -9.55 -14.74
C ILE A 389 16.57 -10.27 -15.45
N ARG A 390 17.55 -9.52 -16.02
CA ARG A 390 18.63 -10.00 -16.86
C ARG A 390 19.95 -10.26 -16.15
N GLY A 391 20.03 -10.01 -14.83
CA GLY A 391 21.26 -10.14 -14.07
C GLY A 391 22.26 -9.02 -14.28
N HIS A 392 23.30 -9.01 -13.46
CA HIS A 392 24.41 -8.06 -13.50
C HIS A 392 25.61 -8.72 -14.16
N ARG A 393 26.40 -7.96 -14.93
CA ARG A 393 27.63 -8.50 -15.54
C ARG A 393 28.55 -9.04 -14.45
N LYS A 394 29.07 -10.27 -14.63
CA LYS A 394 29.92 -10.99 -13.67
C LYS A 394 31.16 -10.25 -13.19
N THR A 395 31.57 -9.20 -13.90
CA THR A 395 32.75 -8.38 -13.57
C THR A 395 32.51 -7.41 -12.41
N TYR A 396 31.25 -7.19 -12.00
CA TYR A 396 30.96 -6.30 -10.89
C TYR A 396 30.99 -7.06 -9.55
N VAL A 397 31.49 -6.39 -8.51
CA VAL A 397 31.44 -6.94 -7.14
C VAL A 397 29.98 -7.06 -6.69
N GLY A 398 29.58 -8.27 -6.28
CA GLY A 398 28.18 -8.55 -5.92
C GLY A 398 27.27 -8.85 -7.10
N ALA A 399 27.81 -9.11 -8.31
CA ALA A 399 27.02 -9.57 -9.45
C ALA A 399 26.27 -10.86 -9.14
N MET A 400 25.04 -10.95 -9.60
CA MET A 400 24.18 -12.11 -9.46
C MET A 400 23.34 -12.32 -10.72
N PRO A 401 22.91 -13.56 -10.98
CA PRO A 401 22.01 -13.86 -12.10
C PRO A 401 20.65 -13.16 -11.92
N GLY A 402 19.96 -12.93 -13.03
CA GLY A 402 18.63 -12.38 -13.07
C GLY A 402 17.57 -13.29 -12.45
N ARG A 403 16.44 -12.72 -12.10
CA ARG A 403 15.31 -13.45 -11.45
C ARG A 403 14.80 -14.61 -12.29
N ILE A 404 14.83 -14.50 -13.63
CA ILE A 404 14.44 -15.59 -14.55
C ILE A 404 15.39 -16.77 -14.41
N THR A 405 16.70 -16.53 -14.46
CA THR A 405 17.73 -17.55 -14.30
C THR A 405 17.69 -18.21 -12.90
N VAL A 406 17.51 -17.39 -11.85
CA VAL A 406 17.34 -17.91 -10.49
C VAL A 406 16.09 -18.79 -10.38
N ALA A 407 15.01 -18.41 -11.04
CA ALA A 407 13.78 -19.20 -11.06
C ALA A 407 13.97 -20.55 -11.79
N LEU A 408 14.73 -20.59 -12.90
CA LEU A 408 15.11 -21.85 -13.57
C LEU A 408 15.92 -22.76 -12.63
N GLN A 409 16.91 -22.19 -11.93
CA GLN A 409 17.73 -22.92 -10.96
C GLN A 409 16.88 -23.51 -9.84
N GLN A 410 15.93 -22.71 -9.29
CA GLN A 410 15.01 -23.18 -8.25
C GLN A 410 14.07 -24.28 -8.74
N ALA A 411 13.60 -24.18 -9.97
CA ALA A 411 12.75 -25.21 -10.58
C ALA A 411 13.50 -26.53 -10.78
N GLY A 412 14.80 -26.47 -11.11
CA GLY A 412 15.65 -27.61 -11.40
C GLY A 412 15.29 -28.34 -12.72
N VAL A 413 14.47 -27.70 -13.57
CA VAL A 413 14.07 -28.15 -14.89
C VAL A 413 14.00 -26.97 -15.86
N SER A 414 14.19 -27.22 -17.17
CA SER A 414 14.18 -26.19 -18.22
C SER A 414 12.77 -25.82 -18.70
N ASN A 415 11.76 -26.63 -18.38
CA ASN A 415 10.36 -26.45 -18.81
C ASN A 415 9.36 -26.21 -17.64
N PRO A 416 9.69 -25.39 -16.63
CA PRO A 416 8.79 -25.15 -15.51
C PRO A 416 7.56 -24.32 -15.94
N LEU A 417 6.59 -24.21 -15.02
CA LEU A 417 5.63 -23.12 -15.05
C LEU A 417 6.18 -21.96 -14.20
N MET A 418 6.38 -20.81 -14.84
CA MET A 418 6.79 -19.58 -14.18
C MET A 418 5.61 -18.62 -14.03
N LEU A 419 5.26 -18.30 -12.81
CA LEU A 419 4.27 -17.28 -12.50
C LEU A 419 4.94 -15.92 -12.37
N LEU A 420 4.60 -14.99 -13.23
CA LEU A 420 4.98 -13.57 -13.16
C LEU A 420 3.90 -12.81 -12.40
N ASP A 421 4.11 -12.63 -11.10
CA ASP A 421 3.09 -12.07 -10.23
C ASP A 421 3.21 -10.54 -10.11
N GLU A 422 2.07 -9.84 -10.14
CA GLU A 422 1.97 -8.38 -10.06
C GLU A 422 2.69 -7.63 -11.20
N ILE A 423 2.47 -8.06 -12.47
CA ILE A 423 3.10 -7.45 -13.64
C ILE A 423 2.64 -6.00 -13.89
N ASP A 424 1.46 -5.62 -13.38
CA ASP A 424 0.91 -4.26 -13.41
C ASP A 424 1.66 -3.25 -12.52
N LYS A 425 2.54 -3.75 -11.66
CA LYS A 425 3.34 -2.91 -10.76
C LYS A 425 4.78 -2.72 -11.21
N THR A 426 5.09 -3.11 -12.42
CA THR A 426 6.39 -2.82 -13.04
C THR A 426 6.45 -1.35 -13.43
N SER A 427 7.46 -0.63 -12.98
CA SER A 427 7.67 0.78 -13.32
C SER A 427 8.86 0.95 -14.26
N SER A 428 8.73 1.86 -15.22
CA SER A 428 9.87 2.34 -16.02
C SER A 428 10.46 3.56 -15.33
N ASP A 429 11.66 3.41 -14.76
CA ASP A 429 12.44 4.51 -14.18
C ASP A 429 13.63 4.85 -15.10
N TYR A 430 14.30 5.97 -14.84
CA TYR A 430 15.50 6.46 -15.54
C TYR A 430 16.67 5.46 -15.60
N LYS A 431 16.62 4.33 -14.90
CA LYS A 431 17.69 3.31 -14.80
C LYS A 431 17.52 2.09 -15.70
N GLY A 432 16.44 1.98 -16.46
CA GLY A 432 16.21 0.87 -17.37
C GLY A 432 14.72 0.59 -17.55
N ASP A 433 14.38 -0.04 -18.67
CA ASP A 433 13.01 -0.43 -18.97
C ASP A 433 12.79 -1.91 -18.68
N THR A 434 12.29 -2.19 -17.49
CA THR A 434 11.92 -3.55 -17.06
C THR A 434 10.96 -4.22 -18.05
N SER A 435 10.11 -3.43 -18.72
CA SER A 435 9.18 -3.93 -19.73
C SER A 435 9.90 -4.47 -20.95
N SER A 436 10.98 -3.83 -21.40
CA SER A 436 11.80 -4.30 -22.51
C SER A 436 12.49 -5.64 -22.21
N ALA A 437 12.98 -5.80 -20.96
CA ALA A 437 13.55 -7.08 -20.55
C ALA A 437 12.51 -8.19 -20.51
N LEU A 438 11.31 -7.90 -20.03
CA LEU A 438 10.20 -8.86 -20.03
C LEU A 438 9.69 -9.18 -21.43
N LEU A 439 9.76 -8.24 -22.39
CA LEU A 439 9.41 -8.52 -23.78
C LEU A 439 10.31 -9.60 -24.37
N GLU A 440 11.63 -9.56 -24.13
CA GLU A 440 12.54 -10.60 -24.60
C GLU A 440 12.23 -11.97 -23.98
N VAL A 441 11.89 -12.00 -22.69
CA VAL A 441 11.51 -13.23 -21.99
C VAL A 441 10.20 -13.82 -22.53
N LEU A 442 9.25 -12.97 -22.85
CA LEU A 442 7.88 -13.35 -23.19
C LEU A 442 7.65 -13.48 -24.72
N ASP A 443 8.53 -12.95 -25.55
CA ASP A 443 8.40 -13.05 -26.99
C ASP A 443 8.84 -14.43 -27.50
N PRO A 444 7.94 -15.24 -28.08
CA PRO A 444 8.28 -16.57 -28.60
C PRO A 444 9.34 -16.56 -29.72
N GLU A 445 9.63 -15.41 -30.34
CA GLU A 445 10.67 -15.28 -31.35
C GLU A 445 12.06 -15.04 -30.78
N GLN A 446 12.12 -14.50 -29.56
CA GLN A 446 13.35 -14.10 -28.88
C GLN A 446 13.71 -14.98 -27.68
N ASN A 447 12.71 -15.55 -27.00
CA ASN A 447 12.90 -16.25 -25.72
C ASN A 447 13.73 -17.55 -25.83
N SER A 448 13.89 -18.12 -27.01
CA SER A 448 14.78 -19.26 -27.25
C SER A 448 16.27 -18.91 -27.10
N HIS A 449 16.60 -17.62 -27.08
CA HIS A 449 17.96 -17.08 -26.97
C HIS A 449 18.07 -16.02 -25.87
N PHE A 450 17.31 -16.19 -24.80
CA PHE A 450 17.35 -15.25 -23.67
C PHE A 450 18.76 -15.14 -23.09
N ASN A 451 19.28 -13.92 -22.97
CA ASN A 451 20.64 -13.67 -22.55
C ASN A 451 20.68 -12.97 -21.18
N ASP A 452 21.01 -13.75 -20.16
CA ASP A 452 21.31 -13.24 -18.83
C ASP A 452 22.74 -12.70 -18.80
N HIS A 453 22.92 -11.47 -18.35
CA HIS A 453 24.22 -10.79 -18.32
C HIS A 453 25.23 -11.42 -17.37
N TYR A 454 24.78 -12.13 -16.34
CA TYR A 454 25.64 -12.88 -15.43
C TYR A 454 26.09 -14.19 -16.08
N VAL A 455 25.15 -14.93 -16.65
CA VAL A 455 25.39 -16.26 -17.22
C VAL A 455 26.21 -16.20 -18.53
N GLU A 456 25.98 -15.18 -19.34
CA GLU A 456 26.68 -14.95 -20.63
C GLU A 456 26.55 -16.11 -21.64
N VAL A 457 25.58 -16.98 -21.45
CA VAL A 457 25.22 -18.06 -22.36
C VAL A 457 23.73 -18.00 -22.62
N PRO A 458 23.26 -18.06 -23.87
CA PRO A 458 21.84 -18.05 -24.17
C PRO A 458 21.10 -19.20 -23.47
N GLN A 459 19.96 -18.89 -22.88
CA GLN A 459 19.06 -19.85 -22.25
C GLN A 459 17.80 -19.98 -23.10
N ASP A 460 17.37 -21.20 -23.33
CA ASP A 460 16.15 -21.48 -24.06
C ASP A 460 14.93 -21.49 -23.11
N LEU A 461 14.10 -20.46 -23.21
CA LEU A 461 12.86 -20.32 -22.45
C LEU A 461 11.61 -20.74 -23.25
N SER A 462 11.77 -21.29 -24.46
CA SER A 462 10.64 -21.59 -25.38
C SER A 462 9.68 -22.63 -24.79
N GLU A 463 10.15 -23.53 -23.93
CA GLU A 463 9.34 -24.58 -23.30
C GLU A 463 8.83 -24.17 -21.90
N VAL A 464 9.24 -23.02 -21.39
CA VAL A 464 8.72 -22.47 -20.14
C VAL A 464 7.27 -22.05 -20.36
N LEU A 465 6.39 -22.44 -19.45
CA LEU A 465 5.01 -21.97 -19.45
C LEU A 465 4.92 -20.73 -18.58
N PHE A 466 4.73 -19.57 -19.19
CA PHE A 466 4.53 -18.31 -18.49
C PHE A 466 3.04 -18.07 -18.23
N ILE A 467 2.72 -17.74 -16.97
CA ILE A 467 1.43 -17.20 -16.56
C ILE A 467 1.71 -15.88 -15.85
N ALA A 468 1.01 -14.81 -16.23
CA ALA A 468 1.10 -13.53 -15.57
C ALA A 468 -0.12 -13.27 -14.68
N THR A 469 0.04 -12.47 -13.63
CA THR A 469 -1.09 -11.95 -12.84
C THR A 469 -1.00 -10.44 -12.74
N ALA A 470 -2.16 -9.78 -12.77
CA ALA A 470 -2.29 -8.34 -12.55
C ALA A 470 -3.54 -8.05 -11.72
N ASN A 471 -3.54 -6.91 -11.04
CA ASN A 471 -4.76 -6.43 -10.38
C ASN A 471 -5.54 -5.47 -11.28
N ASP A 472 -4.84 -4.74 -12.16
CA ASP A 472 -5.42 -3.79 -13.09
C ASP A 472 -4.77 -3.93 -14.47
N ILE A 473 -5.61 -4.04 -15.50
CA ILE A 473 -5.16 -4.14 -16.89
C ILE A 473 -4.48 -2.84 -17.37
N GLN A 474 -4.90 -1.68 -16.85
CA GLN A 474 -4.35 -0.38 -17.23
C GLN A 474 -2.91 -0.18 -16.76
N GLY A 475 -2.50 -0.89 -15.69
CA GLY A 475 -1.14 -0.89 -15.19
C GLY A 475 -0.16 -1.70 -16.04
N ILE A 476 -0.65 -2.51 -16.99
CA ILE A 476 0.21 -3.34 -17.85
C ILE A 476 0.64 -2.53 -19.09
N PRO A 477 1.94 -2.43 -19.38
CA PRO A 477 2.43 -1.79 -20.60
C PRO A 477 1.84 -2.44 -21.86
N ARG A 478 1.33 -1.62 -22.78
CA ARG A 478 0.69 -2.09 -24.03
C ARG A 478 1.49 -3.13 -24.81
N PRO A 479 2.84 -2.98 -24.99
CA PRO A 479 3.61 -3.98 -25.72
C PRO A 479 3.62 -5.37 -25.08
N LEU A 480 3.49 -5.45 -23.76
CA LEU A 480 3.34 -6.71 -23.04
C LEU A 480 1.92 -7.27 -23.19
N LEU A 481 0.93 -6.38 -23.09
CA LEU A 481 -0.48 -6.76 -23.20
C LEU A 481 -0.80 -7.38 -24.57
N ASP A 482 -0.22 -6.86 -25.65
CA ASP A 482 -0.41 -7.38 -27.02
C ASP A 482 0.08 -8.83 -27.21
N ARG A 483 0.90 -9.35 -26.27
CA ARG A 483 1.41 -10.73 -26.28
C ARG A 483 0.69 -11.66 -25.33
N MET A 484 -0.28 -11.13 -24.60
CA MET A 484 -0.98 -11.86 -23.55
C MET A 484 -2.43 -12.12 -23.91
N GLU A 485 -2.90 -13.30 -23.59
CA GLU A 485 -4.32 -13.62 -23.56
C GLU A 485 -4.86 -13.27 -22.16
N VAL A 486 -5.67 -12.22 -22.08
CA VAL A 486 -6.22 -11.72 -20.82
C VAL A 486 -7.46 -12.53 -20.44
N ILE A 487 -7.42 -13.05 -19.22
CA ILE A 487 -8.57 -13.69 -18.57
C ILE A 487 -8.96 -12.85 -17.37
N GLU A 488 -10.13 -12.23 -17.43
CA GLU A 488 -10.64 -11.42 -16.33
C GLU A 488 -11.26 -12.30 -15.24
N ILE A 489 -10.80 -12.09 -14.01
CA ILE A 489 -11.31 -12.77 -12.82
C ILE A 489 -12.09 -11.76 -12.01
N SER A 490 -13.41 -11.90 -12.00
CA SER A 490 -14.31 -11.06 -11.20
C SER A 490 -14.24 -11.38 -9.70
N GLY A 491 -14.85 -10.53 -8.88
CA GLY A 491 -15.04 -10.79 -7.47
C GLY A 491 -16.03 -11.93 -7.20
N TYR A 492 -15.89 -12.54 -6.01
CA TYR A 492 -16.77 -13.62 -5.57
C TYR A 492 -18.08 -13.10 -4.97
N THR A 493 -19.17 -13.85 -5.23
CA THR A 493 -20.46 -13.69 -4.55
C THR A 493 -20.36 -14.12 -3.08
N GLU A 494 -21.38 -13.79 -2.25
CA GLU A 494 -21.44 -14.28 -0.86
C GLU A 494 -21.49 -15.80 -0.78
N ASN A 495 -22.23 -16.43 -1.69
CA ASN A 495 -22.33 -17.88 -1.76
C ASN A 495 -21.01 -18.54 -2.11
N GLU A 496 -20.32 -18.02 -3.12
CA GLU A 496 -18.97 -18.49 -3.48
C GLU A 496 -17.99 -18.31 -2.31
N LYS A 497 -17.99 -17.15 -1.65
CA LYS A 497 -17.15 -16.91 -0.46
C LYS A 497 -17.47 -17.87 0.69
N GLU A 498 -18.76 -18.21 0.89
CA GLU A 498 -19.17 -19.19 1.90
C GLU A 498 -18.62 -20.58 1.58
N HIS A 499 -18.74 -21.02 0.32
CA HIS A 499 -18.19 -22.31 -0.13
C HIS A 499 -16.67 -22.35 -0.04
N ILE A 500 -15.98 -21.35 -0.59
CA ILE A 500 -14.53 -21.23 -0.52
C ILE A 500 -14.04 -21.25 0.94
N ALA A 501 -14.75 -20.56 1.83
CA ALA A 501 -14.38 -20.53 3.24
C ALA A 501 -14.55 -21.91 3.89
N LYS A 502 -15.62 -22.64 3.60
CA LYS A 502 -15.88 -23.97 4.18
C LYS A 502 -14.93 -25.04 3.65
N GLU A 503 -14.71 -25.04 2.33
CA GLU A 503 -13.97 -26.09 1.64
C GLU A 503 -12.47 -25.90 1.72
N HIS A 504 -11.99 -24.64 1.68
CA HIS A 504 -10.57 -24.34 1.59
C HIS A 504 -10.00 -23.53 2.78
N LEU A 505 -10.64 -22.37 3.14
CA LEU A 505 -10.00 -21.46 4.09
C LEU A 505 -10.05 -21.97 5.53
N ILE A 506 -11.18 -22.50 5.98
CA ILE A 506 -11.31 -23.00 7.36
C ILE A 506 -10.39 -24.20 7.59
N PRO A 507 -10.38 -25.26 6.73
CA PRO A 507 -9.45 -26.37 6.90
C PRO A 507 -8.00 -25.93 6.93
N LYS A 508 -7.58 -25.06 6.00
CA LYS A 508 -6.23 -24.51 5.93
C LYS A 508 -5.86 -23.74 7.21
N GLN A 509 -6.76 -22.86 7.68
CA GLN A 509 -6.49 -22.07 8.88
C GLN A 509 -6.49 -22.90 10.16
N LEU A 510 -7.27 -23.97 10.25
CA LEU A 510 -7.21 -24.93 11.35
C LEU A 510 -5.85 -25.62 11.40
N GLU A 511 -5.36 -26.09 10.26
CA GLU A 511 -4.05 -26.76 10.12
C GLU A 511 -2.90 -25.81 10.49
N VAL A 512 -2.86 -24.62 9.89
CA VAL A 512 -1.82 -23.59 10.16
C VAL A 512 -1.76 -23.18 11.63
N ASN A 513 -2.92 -23.15 12.32
CA ASN A 513 -2.99 -22.80 13.74
C ASN A 513 -2.95 -24.02 14.69
N GLY A 514 -2.69 -25.21 14.19
CA GLY A 514 -2.53 -26.43 15.00
C GLY A 514 -3.81 -26.91 15.70
N ILE A 515 -4.98 -26.56 15.18
CA ILE A 515 -6.28 -26.97 15.75
C ILE A 515 -6.74 -28.27 15.08
N PRO A 516 -6.91 -29.37 15.81
CA PRO A 516 -7.38 -30.63 15.24
C PRO A 516 -8.76 -30.48 14.60
N LYS A 517 -9.01 -31.19 13.49
CA LYS A 517 -10.33 -31.22 12.84
C LYS A 517 -11.44 -31.59 13.84
N GLY A 518 -12.51 -30.81 13.86
CA GLY A 518 -13.66 -31.03 14.77
C GLY A 518 -13.56 -30.37 16.15
N LYS A 519 -12.43 -29.78 16.52
CA LYS A 519 -12.27 -29.01 17.78
C LYS A 519 -12.82 -27.58 17.67
N LEU A 520 -12.89 -27.00 16.48
CA LEU A 520 -13.50 -25.69 16.22
C LEU A 520 -14.51 -25.79 15.07
N THR A 521 -15.70 -25.27 15.30
CA THR A 521 -16.76 -25.19 14.28
C THR A 521 -17.23 -23.76 14.13
N ILE A 522 -17.20 -23.23 12.91
CA ILE A 522 -17.78 -21.93 12.56
C ILE A 522 -19.14 -22.19 11.90
N GLN A 523 -20.21 -21.71 12.53
CA GLN A 523 -21.56 -21.90 12.00
C GLN A 523 -21.78 -21.10 10.70
N PRO A 524 -22.54 -21.62 9.72
CA PRO A 524 -22.81 -20.92 8.46
C PRO A 524 -23.35 -19.50 8.64
N ALA A 525 -24.26 -19.29 9.59
CA ALA A 525 -24.78 -17.97 9.89
C ALA A 525 -23.74 -16.98 10.43
N ALA A 526 -22.74 -17.47 11.19
CA ALA A 526 -21.61 -16.66 11.64
C ALA A 526 -20.68 -16.33 10.47
N LEU A 527 -20.45 -17.29 9.57
CA LEU A 527 -19.63 -17.09 8.38
C LEU A 527 -20.24 -16.05 7.44
N ARG A 528 -21.56 -16.12 7.17
CA ARG A 528 -22.27 -15.09 6.40
C ARG A 528 -22.17 -13.71 7.07
N LYS A 529 -22.35 -13.64 8.40
CA LYS A 529 -22.15 -12.38 9.14
C LYS A 529 -20.73 -11.86 9.02
N MET A 530 -19.72 -12.73 8.96
CA MET A 530 -18.32 -12.32 8.72
C MET A 530 -18.13 -11.73 7.33
N ILE A 531 -18.64 -12.40 6.30
CA ILE A 531 -18.55 -11.96 4.91
C ILE A 531 -19.18 -10.57 4.76
N THR A 532 -20.38 -10.37 5.33
CA THR A 532 -21.15 -9.12 5.14
C THR A 532 -20.69 -7.98 6.03
N LEU A 533 -20.29 -8.20 7.27
CA LEU A 533 -20.07 -7.12 8.24
C LEU A 533 -18.62 -6.95 8.70
N TYR A 534 -17.72 -7.90 8.40
CA TYR A 534 -16.32 -7.84 8.85
C TYR A 534 -15.32 -7.82 7.71
N THR A 535 -15.77 -8.10 6.47
CA THR A 535 -14.94 -8.01 5.27
C THR A 535 -15.68 -7.23 4.18
N ARG A 536 -14.98 -6.36 3.48
CA ARG A 536 -15.48 -5.61 2.33
C ARG A 536 -14.41 -5.72 1.26
N GLU A 537 -14.48 -6.79 0.48
CA GLU A 537 -13.47 -7.14 -0.51
C GLU A 537 -14.09 -7.95 -1.65
N ALA A 538 -13.55 -7.82 -2.85
CA ALA A 538 -13.94 -8.64 -3.99
C ALA A 538 -13.53 -10.11 -3.82
N GLY A 539 -12.35 -10.36 -3.28
CA GLY A 539 -11.80 -11.69 -3.01
C GLY A 539 -12.11 -12.23 -1.61
N VAL A 540 -11.23 -13.10 -1.11
CA VAL A 540 -11.36 -13.80 0.18
C VAL A 540 -10.16 -13.62 1.11
N ARG A 541 -9.22 -12.71 0.80
CA ARG A 541 -7.99 -12.53 1.59
C ARG A 541 -8.24 -11.97 3.00
N GLY A 542 -9.17 -11.02 3.10
CA GLY A 542 -9.61 -10.47 4.39
C GLY A 542 -10.40 -11.50 5.19
N LEU A 543 -11.25 -12.26 4.52
CA LEU A 543 -12.00 -13.36 5.13
C LEU A 543 -11.05 -14.44 5.70
N GLU A 544 -10.03 -14.82 4.97
CA GLU A 544 -9.00 -15.75 5.45
C GLU A 544 -8.31 -15.21 6.72
N ARG A 545 -7.94 -13.91 6.74
CA ARG A 545 -7.36 -13.26 7.93
C ARG A 545 -8.28 -13.29 9.13
N LYS A 546 -9.58 -13.04 8.92
CA LYS A 546 -10.59 -13.06 9.99
C LYS A 546 -10.82 -14.49 10.52
N ILE A 547 -10.84 -15.50 9.64
CA ILE A 547 -10.88 -16.90 10.04
C ILE A 547 -9.64 -17.26 10.86
N GLY A 548 -8.43 -16.87 10.40
CA GLY A 548 -7.20 -17.07 11.15
C GLY A 548 -7.20 -16.37 12.52
N GLN A 549 -7.80 -15.18 12.63
CA GLN A 549 -7.97 -14.47 13.91
C GLN A 549 -8.88 -15.27 14.86
N ILE A 550 -9.96 -15.84 14.36
CA ILE A 550 -10.86 -16.71 15.14
C ILE A 550 -10.09 -17.95 15.59
N CYS A 551 -9.35 -18.61 14.69
CA CYS A 551 -8.56 -19.79 15.01
C CYS A 551 -7.55 -19.52 16.12
N ARG A 552 -6.78 -18.42 16.05
CA ARG A 552 -5.82 -18.04 17.09
C ARG A 552 -6.46 -17.82 18.45
N LYS A 553 -7.59 -17.10 18.51
CA LYS A 553 -8.31 -16.88 19.77
C LYS A 553 -8.94 -18.16 20.31
N ALA A 554 -9.48 -19.00 19.42
CA ALA A 554 -10.03 -20.30 19.81
C ALA A 554 -8.93 -21.24 20.31
N ALA A 555 -7.76 -21.29 19.68
CA ALA A 555 -6.61 -22.06 20.16
C ALA A 555 -6.22 -21.65 21.58
N ARG A 556 -6.18 -20.34 21.85
CA ARG A 556 -5.92 -19.82 23.21
C ARG A 556 -6.98 -20.27 24.21
N GLU A 557 -8.28 -20.17 23.88
CA GLU A 557 -9.35 -20.61 24.76
C GLU A 557 -9.35 -22.13 25.03
N LEU A 558 -9.01 -22.93 24.01
CA LEU A 558 -8.86 -24.38 24.15
C LEU A 558 -7.70 -24.75 25.10
N MET A 559 -6.60 -24.01 25.04
CA MET A 559 -5.42 -24.22 25.90
C MET A 559 -5.64 -23.75 27.34
N GLU A 560 -6.24 -22.55 27.53
CA GLU A 560 -6.43 -21.96 28.87
C GLU A 560 -7.58 -22.63 29.64
N ASN A 561 -8.67 -23.01 28.98
CA ASN A 561 -9.88 -23.49 29.63
C ASN A 561 -10.10 -25.01 29.55
N GLY A 562 -9.22 -25.75 28.87
CA GLY A 562 -9.36 -27.19 28.67
C GLY A 562 -10.65 -27.59 27.92
N ALA A 563 -11.22 -26.69 27.14
CA ALA A 563 -12.47 -26.91 26.44
C ALA A 563 -12.31 -27.96 25.32
N ASP A 564 -13.20 -28.94 25.27
CA ASP A 564 -13.12 -30.00 24.25
C ASP A 564 -13.50 -29.56 22.85
N LYS A 565 -14.38 -28.56 22.71
CA LYS A 565 -14.86 -28.02 21.42
C LYS A 565 -15.21 -26.55 21.54
N GLY A 566 -14.84 -25.78 20.53
CA GLY A 566 -15.25 -24.38 20.33
C GLY A 566 -16.30 -24.27 19.24
N VAL A 567 -17.35 -23.46 19.47
CA VAL A 567 -18.39 -23.16 18.48
C VAL A 567 -18.50 -21.66 18.32
N VAL A 568 -18.28 -21.18 17.09
CA VAL A 568 -18.45 -19.77 16.72
C VAL A 568 -19.82 -19.59 16.05
N ASN A 569 -20.64 -18.74 16.65
CA ASN A 569 -21.98 -18.41 16.18
C ASN A 569 -22.18 -16.90 16.08
N THR A 570 -23.34 -16.45 15.60
CA THR A 570 -23.63 -15.02 15.40
C THR A 570 -23.62 -14.18 16.68
N LYS A 571 -23.82 -14.80 17.87
CA LYS A 571 -23.90 -14.13 19.16
C LYS A 571 -22.52 -13.91 19.78
N ASN A 572 -21.59 -14.85 19.58
CA ASN A 572 -20.24 -14.78 20.15
C ASN A 572 -19.17 -14.29 19.16
N LEU A 573 -19.57 -14.01 17.91
CA LEU A 573 -18.64 -13.55 16.87
C LEU A 573 -17.89 -12.27 17.28
N ASP A 574 -18.59 -11.35 17.94
CA ASP A 574 -18.02 -10.08 18.41
C ASP A 574 -16.93 -10.28 19.46
N LYS A 575 -16.94 -11.40 20.22
CA LYS A 575 -15.89 -11.77 21.16
C LYS A 575 -14.58 -12.10 20.42
N PHE A 576 -14.68 -12.73 19.24
CA PHE A 576 -13.52 -13.13 18.44
C PHE A 576 -13.02 -11.99 17.55
N LEU A 577 -13.90 -11.23 16.92
CA LEU A 577 -13.53 -10.25 15.90
C LEU A 577 -13.68 -8.78 16.33
N GLY A 578 -14.30 -8.54 17.50
CA GLY A 578 -14.69 -7.18 17.94
C GLY A 578 -15.98 -6.72 17.30
N LYS A 579 -16.32 -5.43 17.44
CA LYS A 579 -17.51 -4.84 16.80
C LYS A 579 -17.40 -4.95 15.27
N SER A 580 -18.53 -5.10 14.59
CA SER A 580 -18.60 -5.11 13.12
C SER A 580 -17.95 -3.84 12.55
N THR A 581 -17.08 -4.02 11.56
CA THR A 581 -16.27 -2.95 10.98
C THR A 581 -17.03 -2.20 9.90
N TYR A 582 -17.92 -2.90 9.21
CA TYR A 582 -18.66 -2.35 8.08
C TYR A 582 -20.17 -2.39 8.38
N SER A 583 -20.83 -1.28 8.15
CA SER A 583 -22.26 -1.23 7.93
C SER A 583 -22.46 -0.88 6.47
N TYR A 584 -23.09 -1.74 5.70
CA TYR A 584 -23.52 -1.30 4.37
C TYR A 584 -24.42 -0.07 4.53
N LEU A 585 -24.17 0.96 3.72
CA LEU A 585 -25.13 2.02 3.51
C LEU A 585 -26.36 1.36 2.87
N MET A 586 -27.26 0.89 3.73
CA MET A 586 -28.54 0.34 3.30
C MET A 586 -29.25 1.36 2.42
N ALA A 587 -30.06 0.89 1.48
CA ALA A 587 -30.97 1.76 0.74
C ALA A 587 -31.64 2.74 1.70
N ASN A 588 -31.80 3.98 1.27
CA ASN A 588 -32.50 4.97 2.09
C ASN A 588 -33.84 4.41 2.52
N LYS A 589 -34.25 4.67 3.74
CA LYS A 589 -35.51 4.15 4.26
C LYS A 589 -36.71 4.88 3.69
N LYS A 590 -36.52 6.04 3.10
CA LYS A 590 -37.54 6.93 2.55
C LYS A 590 -37.06 7.54 1.25
N ASP A 591 -38.00 7.88 0.41
CA ASP A 591 -37.77 8.69 -0.77
C ASP A 591 -37.42 10.11 -0.33
N GLU A 592 -36.42 10.74 -0.95
CA GLU A 592 -35.88 12.03 -0.53
C GLU A 592 -35.55 12.92 -1.75
N VAL A 593 -35.76 14.23 -1.58
CA VAL A 593 -35.43 15.22 -2.61
C VAL A 593 -33.92 15.45 -2.65
N GLY A 594 -33.34 15.49 -3.84
CA GLY A 594 -31.92 15.78 -4.03
C GLY A 594 -30.96 14.65 -3.65
N ILE A 595 -31.46 13.47 -3.28
CA ILE A 595 -30.63 12.33 -2.92
C ILE A 595 -30.86 11.18 -3.91
N ALA A 596 -29.81 10.83 -4.65
CA ALA A 596 -29.82 9.69 -5.56
C ALA A 596 -28.71 8.70 -5.26
N ARG A 597 -28.92 7.44 -5.63
CA ARG A 597 -27.96 6.37 -5.38
C ARG A 597 -27.33 5.88 -6.68
N GLY A 598 -26.03 6.06 -6.79
CA GLY A 598 -25.20 5.51 -7.85
C GLY A 598 -24.54 4.21 -7.47
N LEU A 599 -23.97 3.54 -8.46
CA LEU A 599 -23.17 2.35 -8.32
C LEU A 599 -21.75 2.61 -8.81
N ALA A 600 -20.78 2.27 -8.00
CA ALA A 600 -19.35 2.40 -8.32
C ALA A 600 -18.65 1.05 -8.31
N TRP A 601 -17.59 0.97 -9.10
CA TRP A 601 -16.61 -0.09 -9.02
C TRP A 601 -15.32 0.44 -8.37
N THR A 602 -14.72 -0.38 -7.52
CA THR A 602 -13.45 -0.09 -6.85
C THR A 602 -12.55 -1.32 -6.92
N GLN A 603 -11.26 -1.16 -6.70
CA GLN A 603 -10.31 -2.28 -6.64
C GLN A 603 -10.66 -3.35 -5.58
N VAL A 604 -11.50 -3.01 -4.61
CA VAL A 604 -11.95 -3.94 -3.56
C VAL A 604 -13.35 -4.51 -3.83
N GLY A 605 -13.98 -4.16 -4.95
CA GLY A 605 -15.30 -4.62 -5.35
C GLY A 605 -16.27 -3.49 -5.65
N GLY A 606 -17.54 -3.81 -5.83
CA GLY A 606 -18.58 -2.82 -6.05
C GLY A 606 -19.00 -2.10 -4.79
N ASP A 607 -19.47 -0.86 -4.95
CA ASP A 607 -19.98 -0.02 -3.87
C ASP A 607 -21.18 0.80 -4.32
N THR A 608 -21.96 1.31 -3.36
CA THR A 608 -23.04 2.25 -3.62
C THR A 608 -22.60 3.66 -3.25
N LEU A 609 -22.80 4.60 -4.14
CA LEU A 609 -22.54 6.01 -3.92
C LEU A 609 -23.83 6.75 -3.62
N GLN A 610 -23.92 7.39 -2.47
CA GLN A 610 -24.99 8.36 -2.19
C GLN A 610 -24.55 9.70 -2.74
N ILE A 611 -25.39 10.31 -3.58
CA ILE A 611 -25.14 11.64 -4.14
C ILE A 611 -26.19 12.55 -3.54
N GLU A 612 -25.75 13.58 -2.84
CA GLU A 612 -26.58 14.56 -2.17
C GLU A 612 -26.45 15.91 -2.91
N VAL A 613 -27.57 16.51 -3.23
CA VAL A 613 -27.61 17.81 -3.88
C VAL A 613 -28.48 18.77 -3.09
N ASN A 614 -27.92 19.93 -2.83
CA ASN A 614 -28.65 21.05 -2.23
C ASN A 614 -28.65 22.24 -3.17
N VAL A 615 -29.77 22.97 -3.20
CA VAL A 615 -29.95 24.19 -3.95
C VAL A 615 -30.12 25.33 -2.96
N MET A 616 -29.37 26.40 -3.13
CA MET A 616 -29.39 27.55 -2.23
C MET A 616 -29.29 28.87 -3.02
N PRO A 617 -29.83 29.97 -2.51
CA PRO A 617 -29.63 31.27 -3.15
C PRO A 617 -28.14 31.58 -3.32
N GLY A 618 -27.75 32.03 -4.51
CA GLY A 618 -26.34 32.24 -4.84
C GLY A 618 -26.12 33.03 -6.12
N LYS A 619 -25.06 32.70 -6.84
CA LYS A 619 -24.65 33.38 -8.07
C LYS A 619 -24.61 32.47 -9.31
N GLY A 620 -25.22 31.29 -9.22
CA GLY A 620 -25.24 30.30 -10.28
C GLY A 620 -24.00 29.37 -10.31
N GLU A 621 -23.32 29.21 -9.18
CA GLU A 621 -22.15 28.34 -9.09
C GLU A 621 -22.55 26.87 -8.93
N LEU A 622 -21.76 25.99 -9.56
CA LEU A 622 -21.82 24.56 -9.31
C LEU A 622 -20.66 24.16 -8.37
N VAL A 623 -21.01 23.89 -7.12
CA VAL A 623 -20.03 23.50 -6.09
C VAL A 623 -19.98 21.98 -6.00
N LEU A 624 -18.78 21.40 -6.12
CA LEU A 624 -18.56 19.96 -6.11
C LEU A 624 -17.66 19.59 -4.93
N THR A 625 -18.11 18.69 -4.04
CA THR A 625 -17.35 18.23 -2.88
C THR A 625 -17.39 16.72 -2.73
N GLY A 626 -16.41 16.10 -2.04
CA GLY A 626 -16.33 14.66 -1.82
C GLY A 626 -15.13 13.96 -2.49
N GLN A 627 -14.03 14.71 -2.76
CA GLN A 627 -12.83 14.24 -3.45
C GLN A 627 -13.11 13.61 -4.82
N LEU A 628 -13.81 14.37 -5.66
CA LEU A 628 -14.14 13.98 -7.02
C LEU A 628 -12.93 14.19 -7.93
N GLY A 629 -12.57 13.17 -8.70
CA GLY A 629 -11.60 13.26 -9.79
C GLY A 629 -12.12 14.09 -10.95
N ASP A 630 -11.25 14.39 -11.91
CA ASP A 630 -11.58 15.33 -12.99
C ASP A 630 -12.66 14.79 -13.94
N VAL A 631 -12.64 13.49 -14.25
CA VAL A 631 -13.68 12.84 -15.08
C VAL A 631 -15.07 12.95 -14.43
N MET A 632 -15.13 12.76 -13.11
CA MET A 632 -16.39 12.88 -12.37
C MET A 632 -16.90 14.31 -12.30
N LYS A 633 -16.00 15.31 -12.19
CA LYS A 633 -16.35 16.74 -12.28
C LYS A 633 -16.89 17.12 -13.66
N GLU A 634 -16.24 16.64 -14.73
CA GLU A 634 -16.73 16.83 -16.11
C GLU A 634 -18.12 16.20 -16.29
N SER A 635 -18.34 15.02 -15.73
CA SER A 635 -19.64 14.34 -15.78
C SER A 635 -20.74 15.15 -15.05
N ALA A 636 -20.42 15.78 -13.92
CA ALA A 636 -21.34 16.68 -13.22
C ALA A 636 -21.66 17.93 -14.08
N MET A 637 -20.65 18.51 -14.76
CA MET A 637 -20.83 19.63 -15.67
C MET A 637 -21.68 19.26 -16.89
N ALA A 638 -21.50 18.05 -17.43
CA ALA A 638 -22.37 17.54 -18.50
C ALA A 638 -23.83 17.40 -18.02
N GLY A 639 -24.02 16.88 -16.79
CA GLY A 639 -25.33 16.75 -16.17
C GLY A 639 -26.08 18.09 -16.01
N ILE A 640 -25.42 19.10 -15.44
CA ILE A 640 -26.07 20.42 -15.30
C ILE A 640 -26.32 21.09 -16.66
N SER A 641 -25.42 20.88 -17.63
CA SER A 641 -25.62 21.41 -19.01
C SER A 641 -26.86 20.77 -19.68
N TYR A 642 -27.01 19.45 -19.50
CA TYR A 642 -28.22 18.75 -19.94
C TYR A 642 -29.48 19.32 -19.27
N ILE A 643 -29.50 19.50 -17.95
CA ILE A 643 -30.64 20.04 -17.20
C ILE A 643 -31.00 21.41 -17.73
N ARG A 644 -30.04 22.30 -17.96
CA ARG A 644 -30.26 23.61 -18.57
C ARG A 644 -30.90 23.51 -19.95
N SER A 645 -30.50 22.52 -20.76
CA SER A 645 -31.03 22.32 -22.11
C SER A 645 -32.50 21.85 -22.15
N VAL A 646 -32.96 21.23 -21.05
CA VAL A 646 -34.34 20.73 -20.93
C VAL A 646 -35.17 21.50 -19.89
N ALA A 647 -34.69 22.63 -19.42
CA ALA A 647 -35.30 23.41 -18.33
C ALA A 647 -36.79 23.75 -18.60
N ASP A 648 -37.13 24.13 -19.82
CA ASP A 648 -38.52 24.42 -20.23
C ASP A 648 -39.47 23.21 -20.07
N GLN A 649 -38.98 21.99 -20.17
CA GLN A 649 -39.79 20.76 -20.00
C GLN A 649 -40.18 20.49 -18.55
N TYR A 650 -39.49 21.14 -17.61
CA TYR A 650 -39.68 20.99 -16.17
C TYR A 650 -40.09 22.29 -15.48
N ASP A 651 -40.53 23.28 -16.24
CA ASP A 651 -40.97 24.60 -15.76
C ASP A 651 -39.89 25.36 -14.97
N ILE A 652 -38.60 25.12 -15.29
CA ILE A 652 -37.47 25.77 -14.63
C ILE A 652 -37.16 27.07 -15.37
N LYS A 653 -37.27 28.19 -14.67
CA LYS A 653 -36.99 29.51 -15.25
C LYS A 653 -35.47 29.68 -15.49
N PRO A 654 -35.09 30.39 -16.59
CA PRO A 654 -33.67 30.63 -16.88
C PRO A 654 -32.92 31.35 -15.75
N GLU A 655 -33.60 32.26 -15.04
CA GLU A 655 -33.06 33.04 -13.92
C GLU A 655 -32.65 32.16 -12.77
N PHE A 656 -33.30 30.99 -12.59
CA PHE A 656 -32.98 30.05 -11.55
C PHE A 656 -31.47 29.71 -11.49
N PHE A 657 -30.88 29.50 -12.66
CA PHE A 657 -29.45 29.14 -12.79
C PHE A 657 -28.48 30.31 -12.58
N GLN A 658 -28.99 31.54 -12.40
CA GLN A 658 -28.21 32.73 -12.08
C GLN A 658 -28.36 33.13 -10.61
N GLU A 659 -29.49 32.79 -10.01
CA GLU A 659 -29.86 33.18 -8.64
C GLU A 659 -29.63 32.11 -7.60
N ASN A 660 -29.30 30.86 -8.00
CA ASN A 660 -29.11 29.75 -7.11
C ASN A 660 -27.82 29.02 -7.39
N ASP A 661 -27.08 28.69 -6.33
CA ASP A 661 -25.95 27.79 -6.36
C ASP A 661 -26.44 26.35 -6.16
N ILE A 662 -25.81 25.43 -6.86
CA ILE A 662 -26.08 23.99 -6.76
C ILE A 662 -24.87 23.33 -6.15
N HIS A 663 -25.02 22.73 -4.98
CA HIS A 663 -23.95 22.02 -4.29
C HIS A 663 -24.20 20.52 -4.38
N VAL A 664 -23.30 19.83 -5.08
CA VAL A 664 -23.28 18.36 -5.16
C VAL A 664 -22.23 17.83 -4.18
N HIS A 665 -22.65 17.00 -3.28
CA HIS A 665 -21.78 16.34 -2.30
C HIS A 665 -21.86 14.81 -2.42
N ILE A 666 -20.71 14.16 -2.45
CA ILE A 666 -20.64 12.70 -2.36
C ILE A 666 -19.91 12.34 -1.04
N PRO A 667 -20.65 11.86 -0.02
CA PRO A 667 -20.07 11.50 1.26
C PRO A 667 -18.91 10.50 1.15
N GLU A 668 -18.21 10.24 2.25
CA GLU A 668 -16.98 9.41 2.33
C GLU A 668 -15.75 10.08 1.67
N GLY A 669 -15.43 11.29 2.10
CA GLY A 669 -14.29 12.09 1.60
C GLY A 669 -12.89 11.48 1.80
N ALA A 670 -12.76 10.34 2.47
CA ALA A 670 -11.48 9.64 2.65
C ALA A 670 -11.05 8.82 1.43
N VAL A 671 -11.95 8.58 0.46
CA VAL A 671 -11.68 7.77 -0.73
C VAL A 671 -11.86 8.63 -1.98
N PRO A 672 -10.81 8.82 -2.80
CA PRO A 672 -10.94 9.48 -4.09
C PRO A 672 -11.93 8.74 -4.99
N LYS A 673 -12.77 9.50 -5.69
CA LYS A 673 -13.81 8.96 -6.58
C LYS A 673 -13.63 9.55 -7.96
N ASP A 674 -13.48 8.71 -8.97
CA ASP A 674 -13.37 9.16 -10.36
C ASP A 674 -14.10 8.20 -11.32
N GLY A 675 -14.57 8.72 -12.43
CA GLY A 675 -15.21 7.96 -13.48
C GLY A 675 -16.51 8.57 -13.97
N PRO A 676 -16.89 8.32 -15.25
CA PRO A 676 -18.06 8.93 -15.90
C PRO A 676 -19.39 8.25 -15.49
N SER A 677 -19.35 7.06 -14.91
CA SER A 677 -20.55 6.21 -14.70
C SER A 677 -21.56 6.72 -13.66
N ALA A 678 -21.22 7.79 -12.94
CA ALA A 678 -22.13 8.45 -11.99
C ALA A 678 -22.94 9.59 -12.65
N GLY A 679 -22.76 9.86 -13.93
CA GLY A 679 -23.35 11.01 -14.63
C GLY A 679 -24.86 11.05 -14.56
N ILE A 680 -25.54 9.95 -14.88
CA ILE A 680 -27.01 9.91 -14.78
C ILE A 680 -27.52 10.06 -13.33
N THR A 681 -26.74 9.58 -12.35
CA THR A 681 -27.09 9.72 -10.94
C THR A 681 -26.98 11.15 -10.46
N MET A 682 -25.87 11.84 -10.81
CA MET A 682 -25.70 13.27 -10.48
C MET A 682 -26.76 14.12 -11.14
N ALA A 683 -27.05 13.90 -12.43
CA ALA A 683 -28.10 14.63 -13.14
C ALA A 683 -29.48 14.38 -12.52
N THR A 684 -29.80 13.16 -12.10
CA THR A 684 -31.06 12.84 -11.43
C THR A 684 -31.17 13.56 -10.08
N ALA A 685 -30.11 13.52 -9.25
CA ALA A 685 -30.09 14.20 -7.96
C ALA A 685 -30.21 15.72 -8.10
N MET A 686 -29.47 16.33 -9.06
CA MET A 686 -29.55 17.75 -9.35
C MET A 686 -30.95 18.16 -9.81
N LEU A 687 -31.53 17.44 -10.77
CA LEU A 687 -32.87 17.79 -11.24
C LEU A 687 -33.92 17.59 -10.13
N SER A 688 -33.84 16.52 -9.36
CA SER A 688 -34.70 16.28 -8.19
C SER A 688 -34.66 17.47 -7.23
N ALA A 689 -33.46 17.95 -6.87
CA ALA A 689 -33.28 19.09 -5.97
C ALA A 689 -33.85 20.40 -6.55
N ILE A 690 -33.72 20.60 -7.87
CA ILE A 690 -34.19 21.81 -8.58
C ILE A 690 -35.74 21.84 -8.64
N ILE A 691 -36.37 20.69 -8.95
CA ILE A 691 -37.85 20.64 -9.12
C ILE A 691 -38.58 20.24 -7.84
N GLY A 692 -37.87 19.92 -6.74
CA GLY A 692 -38.44 19.52 -5.46
C GLY A 692 -39.17 18.17 -5.49
N LYS A 693 -38.85 17.27 -6.44
CA LYS A 693 -39.41 15.91 -6.51
C LYS A 693 -38.50 14.88 -5.87
N GLU A 694 -39.07 13.99 -5.08
CA GLU A 694 -38.33 12.93 -4.40
C GLU A 694 -37.79 11.88 -5.37
N VAL A 695 -36.59 11.37 -5.09
CA VAL A 695 -36.00 10.22 -5.75
C VAL A 695 -36.34 8.96 -4.96
N ARG A 696 -36.73 7.92 -5.65
CA ARG A 696 -37.09 6.62 -5.04
C ARG A 696 -35.86 5.99 -4.32
N ALA A 697 -36.07 5.63 -3.07
CA ALA A 697 -35.07 5.04 -2.20
C ALA A 697 -34.61 3.62 -2.62
N ASP A 698 -35.48 2.88 -3.32
CA ASP A 698 -35.27 1.51 -3.74
C ASP A 698 -34.66 1.37 -5.14
N VAL A 699 -34.25 2.50 -5.76
CA VAL A 699 -33.64 2.57 -7.09
C VAL A 699 -32.19 2.99 -6.98
N ALA A 700 -31.32 2.28 -7.68
CA ALA A 700 -29.96 2.71 -7.96
C ALA A 700 -29.72 2.79 -9.47
N MET A 701 -28.71 3.55 -9.88
CA MET A 701 -28.44 3.76 -11.29
C MET A 701 -26.95 3.87 -11.58
N THR A 702 -26.58 3.53 -12.80
CA THR A 702 -25.23 3.71 -13.31
C THR A 702 -25.30 3.97 -14.81
N GLY A 703 -24.52 4.92 -15.29
CA GLY A 703 -24.48 5.29 -16.71
C GLY A 703 -23.75 6.61 -16.90
N GLU A 704 -23.05 6.75 -18.03
CA GLU A 704 -22.48 8.00 -18.45
C GLU A 704 -23.52 8.86 -19.16
N ILE A 705 -23.50 10.16 -18.92
CA ILE A 705 -24.44 11.11 -19.52
C ILE A 705 -23.75 11.93 -20.61
N THR A 706 -24.44 12.13 -21.72
CA THR A 706 -24.01 13.11 -22.74
C THR A 706 -24.77 14.44 -22.61
N LEU A 707 -24.26 15.52 -23.21
CA LEU A 707 -24.92 16.82 -23.23
C LEU A 707 -26.34 16.80 -23.79
N ARG A 708 -26.69 15.78 -24.56
CA ARG A 708 -28.02 15.58 -25.15
C ARG A 708 -28.89 14.61 -24.35
N GLY A 709 -28.40 14.17 -23.21
CA GLY A 709 -29.11 13.25 -22.31
C GLY A 709 -29.14 11.80 -22.77
N ARG A 710 -28.26 11.37 -23.71
CA ARG A 710 -28.06 9.94 -23.98
C ARG A 710 -27.35 9.28 -22.82
N VAL A 711 -27.66 8.02 -22.58
CA VAL A 711 -27.01 7.20 -21.57
C VAL A 711 -26.05 6.24 -22.27
N LEU A 712 -24.75 6.35 -22.00
CA LEU A 712 -23.71 5.55 -22.61
C LEU A 712 -23.35 4.34 -21.72
N PRO A 713 -22.81 3.25 -22.31
CA PRO A 713 -22.44 2.02 -21.61
C PRO A 713 -21.30 2.25 -20.62
N ILE A 714 -21.24 1.36 -19.63
CA ILE A 714 -20.26 1.42 -18.53
C ILE A 714 -19.62 0.06 -18.27
N GLY A 715 -18.45 0.06 -17.64
CA GLY A 715 -17.76 -1.16 -17.20
C GLY A 715 -18.03 -1.54 -15.74
N GLY A 716 -17.56 -2.72 -15.33
CA GLY A 716 -17.65 -3.23 -13.95
C GLY A 716 -19.07 -3.51 -13.49
N LEU A 717 -19.91 -4.00 -14.38
CA LEU A 717 -21.36 -4.14 -14.13
C LEU A 717 -21.65 -5.23 -13.11
N LYS A 718 -20.92 -6.35 -13.14
CA LYS A 718 -21.09 -7.46 -12.19
C LYS A 718 -20.90 -7.00 -10.74
N GLU A 719 -19.83 -6.27 -10.48
CA GLU A 719 -19.50 -5.72 -9.15
C GLU A 719 -20.54 -4.68 -8.70
N LYS A 720 -20.98 -3.82 -9.63
CA LYS A 720 -22.02 -2.81 -9.35
C LYS A 720 -23.36 -3.44 -8.97
N LEU A 721 -23.77 -4.51 -9.65
CA LEU A 721 -25.00 -5.23 -9.34
C LEU A 721 -24.90 -5.99 -8.02
N LEU A 722 -23.73 -6.59 -7.72
CA LEU A 722 -23.46 -7.16 -6.41
C LEU A 722 -23.61 -6.13 -5.29
N ALA A 723 -23.05 -4.93 -5.48
CA ALA A 723 -23.22 -3.84 -4.50
C ALA A 723 -24.69 -3.42 -4.32
N ALA A 724 -25.44 -3.32 -5.41
CA ALA A 724 -26.87 -3.03 -5.36
C ALA A 724 -27.66 -4.10 -4.58
N LYS A 725 -27.34 -5.38 -4.81
CA LYS A 725 -27.93 -6.50 -4.07
C LYS A 725 -27.64 -6.43 -2.58
N TYR A 726 -26.37 -6.17 -2.20
CA TYR A 726 -25.96 -6.02 -0.79
C TYR A 726 -26.62 -4.83 -0.11
N ALA A 727 -26.79 -3.73 -0.83
CA ALA A 727 -27.51 -2.55 -0.35
C ALA A 727 -29.04 -2.75 -0.29
N ARG A 728 -29.56 -3.92 -0.71
CA ARG A 728 -30.99 -4.24 -0.80
C ARG A 728 -31.78 -3.31 -1.71
N ILE A 729 -31.15 -2.83 -2.77
CA ILE A 729 -31.81 -2.14 -3.86
C ILE A 729 -32.73 -3.10 -4.58
N LYS A 730 -33.92 -2.62 -4.99
CA LYS A 730 -34.89 -3.46 -5.72
C LYS A 730 -34.79 -3.28 -7.24
N GLN A 731 -34.45 -2.09 -7.69
CA GLN A 731 -34.39 -1.78 -9.11
C GLN A 731 -33.07 -1.08 -9.44
N VAL A 732 -32.42 -1.51 -10.53
CA VAL A 732 -31.21 -0.89 -11.05
C VAL A 732 -31.45 -0.41 -12.47
N LEU A 733 -31.13 0.87 -12.73
CA LEU A 733 -31.18 1.46 -14.07
C LEU A 733 -29.80 1.32 -14.69
N VAL A 734 -29.74 0.69 -15.85
CA VAL A 734 -28.51 0.43 -16.59
C VAL A 734 -28.64 0.84 -18.05
N PRO A 735 -27.55 1.25 -18.73
CA PRO A 735 -27.61 1.57 -20.14
C PRO A 735 -28.06 0.36 -20.96
N ARG A 736 -28.88 0.60 -21.99
CA ARG A 736 -29.40 -0.46 -22.87
C ARG A 736 -28.29 -1.19 -23.60
N GLU A 737 -27.22 -0.49 -23.95
CA GLU A 737 -26.06 -1.08 -24.62
C GLU A 737 -25.35 -2.14 -23.78
N ASN A 738 -25.46 -2.09 -22.44
CA ASN A 738 -24.95 -3.13 -21.53
C ASN A 738 -25.86 -4.36 -21.44
N LYS A 739 -26.86 -4.51 -22.31
CA LYS A 739 -27.79 -5.66 -22.22
C LYS A 739 -27.08 -7.01 -22.43
N GLN A 740 -26.08 -7.05 -23.30
CA GLN A 740 -25.29 -8.26 -23.52
C GLN A 740 -24.49 -8.64 -22.27
N ASP A 741 -23.81 -7.68 -21.65
CA ASP A 741 -23.05 -7.90 -20.42
C ASP A 741 -23.93 -8.48 -19.29
N ILE A 742 -25.19 -8.02 -19.19
CA ILE A 742 -26.14 -8.54 -18.21
C ILE A 742 -26.53 -10.01 -18.47
N GLN A 743 -26.59 -10.44 -19.73
CA GLN A 743 -26.90 -11.83 -20.07
C GLN A 743 -25.77 -12.79 -19.68
N GLU A 744 -24.56 -12.31 -19.54
CA GLU A 744 -23.39 -13.08 -19.11
C GLU A 744 -23.26 -13.15 -17.59
N ILE A 745 -24.03 -12.33 -16.83
CA ILE A 745 -23.98 -12.30 -15.38
C ILE A 745 -24.79 -13.46 -14.79
N ASP A 746 -24.21 -14.12 -13.78
CA ASP A 746 -24.85 -15.23 -13.07
C ASP A 746 -26.25 -14.89 -12.58
N ALA A 747 -27.20 -15.79 -12.83
CA ALA A 747 -28.60 -15.62 -12.42
C ALA A 747 -28.75 -15.36 -10.91
N GLU A 748 -27.85 -15.91 -10.10
CA GLU A 748 -27.83 -15.67 -8.66
C GLU A 748 -27.65 -14.20 -8.30
N ILE A 749 -26.84 -13.45 -9.06
CA ILE A 749 -26.60 -12.01 -8.83
C ILE A 749 -27.87 -11.22 -9.18
N LEU A 750 -28.53 -11.59 -10.25
CA LEU A 750 -29.73 -10.92 -10.76
C LEU A 750 -30.99 -11.23 -9.93
N ASP A 751 -30.98 -12.33 -9.19
CA ASP A 751 -32.13 -12.74 -8.38
C ASP A 751 -32.47 -11.69 -7.32
N GLY A 752 -33.74 -11.24 -7.35
CA GLY A 752 -34.25 -10.18 -6.47
C GLY A 752 -33.97 -8.74 -6.94
N LEU A 753 -33.27 -8.55 -8.08
CA LEU A 753 -33.03 -7.25 -8.69
C LEU A 753 -33.87 -7.08 -9.97
N LYS A 754 -34.64 -6.00 -10.04
CA LYS A 754 -35.30 -5.59 -11.29
C LYS A 754 -34.31 -4.74 -12.11
N ILE A 755 -33.86 -5.26 -13.23
CA ILE A 755 -33.01 -4.49 -14.16
C ILE A 755 -33.89 -3.74 -15.15
N SER A 756 -33.68 -2.44 -15.25
CA SER A 756 -34.36 -1.57 -16.22
C SER A 756 -33.34 -0.94 -17.16
N TYR A 757 -33.51 -1.19 -18.44
CA TYR A 757 -32.62 -0.66 -19.48
C TYR A 757 -33.08 0.73 -19.90
N VAL A 758 -32.16 1.69 -19.97
CA VAL A 758 -32.42 3.08 -20.32
C VAL A 758 -31.48 3.55 -21.44
N ASP A 759 -32.02 4.34 -22.37
CA ASP A 759 -31.28 4.94 -23.49
C ASP A 759 -31.03 6.44 -23.28
N ASN A 760 -31.90 7.07 -22.49
CA ASN A 760 -31.85 8.51 -22.29
C ASN A 760 -32.32 8.93 -20.89
N MET A 761 -31.93 10.14 -20.49
CA MET A 761 -32.26 10.71 -19.19
C MET A 761 -33.76 10.83 -18.90
N LYS A 762 -34.60 10.94 -19.92
CA LYS A 762 -36.07 10.99 -19.69
C LYS A 762 -36.58 9.69 -19.13
N GLU A 763 -36.08 8.56 -19.64
CA GLU A 763 -36.39 7.24 -19.11
C GLU A 763 -35.85 7.03 -17.67
N VAL A 764 -34.61 7.51 -17.43
CA VAL A 764 -34.00 7.50 -16.09
C VAL A 764 -34.88 8.24 -15.09
N LEU A 765 -35.26 9.48 -15.42
CA LEU A 765 -36.07 10.32 -14.54
C LEU A 765 -37.49 9.77 -14.33
N HIS A 766 -38.09 9.18 -15.37
CA HIS A 766 -39.40 8.53 -15.26
C HIS A 766 -39.42 7.35 -14.28
N GLU A 767 -38.34 6.57 -14.26
CA GLU A 767 -38.16 5.40 -13.38
C GLU A 767 -37.67 5.76 -11.96
N ALA A 768 -36.86 6.81 -11.85
CA ALA A 768 -36.18 7.18 -10.60
C ALA A 768 -36.97 8.17 -9.73
N LEU A 769 -37.74 9.10 -10.33
CA LEU A 769 -38.52 10.08 -9.56
C LEU A 769 -39.86 9.49 -9.11
N VAL A 770 -40.28 9.91 -7.91
CA VAL A 770 -41.65 9.59 -7.41
C VAL A 770 -42.68 10.31 -8.29
N LYS A 771 -43.70 9.61 -8.70
CA LYS A 771 -44.73 10.10 -9.61
C LYS A 771 -45.58 11.20 -9.00
#